data_1c47a6e2e3720f44134d7a7437c2235a
#
_entry.id   1c47a6e2e3720f44134d7a7437c2235a
#
_cell.length_a   1.000
_cell.length_b   1.000
_cell.length_c   1.000
_cell.angle_alpha   90.00
_cell.angle_beta   90.00
_cell.angle_gamma   90.00
#
_symmetry.space_group_name_H-M   'P 1'
#
loop_
_entity.id
_entity.type
_entity.pdbx_description
1 polymer ?
#
loop_
_entity_poly.entity_id
_entity_poly.type
_entity_poly.pdbx_seq_one_letter_code
_entity_poly.pdbx_strand_id
1 'polypeptide(L)'
;MLARTSLVALIGLLLVAPFPAGSSRAFGQAPKQPWLYAKAHAIPRVLTNQGSGYFAIVEGKNGLLYIGTAKYGENAYLVEFDPASGQMVVVVDCMREIGSKATGFAAQAKIHTRNNVGPSGKIYFGTKQGYPEKEKGEKFTDYPGGYPMVYDPATKTTKVYPIPVKHHGIISITPDEPRGVAYISTCSDERPVESSHFLKLDLKTGEYKDLGETNHVYAFIVVDSLGRAYHPMRGGDILRYDPKTDKVERLKQTIDGKAPTAESHLADPDSHPIMWELAPGGKQMYAVAMSGNQLYVYDLAGKGDVIEGKSLGKLSADATATDCRALCIAPGGVVWAAVTATMEKNRNFAHLVSYKAGDAAPTDQGPIAVSNPDFTTFTDRRGQPYPWHQGFRRFGDGNLIPTTVLLGVCATREAQYTLALAPLTLLETRVRNKPVEGPVVPRKPIAGITTVYRYNSHGELIIGRLAQTESMDGRGKESSLRLASLYVDQKPKGDKSVDLINDLGIFDAKTIADSLTLGQNKIAVEGVSLVAEHGEYPKSPSGAIQFPKRKFFEEIFKTVDKYGKRGLPVFCDKHLADTWIDAKWIYDEAKKRDMPMMAGSSMSIAWRDPPIDLPRDTKVKEIHTISYHLIDVYGFHAFEGMQALLERRAGGETGVKAVQTLKGPDVWKAGETGIYDRKLLDAALAAMTLSPIPPGKRVEDMVKEPVVAIVEYRDGTKACMFTLNGAVADWTSAWKDDTGKISSLRWVLQEDRPYSHFAVLNAGVEQMMHSGKSTWPVERTLLTSGIVDETLQSLHEGGKRRETPHLDVTYKSDWNWTLPIAPAPARPHGMQ
;
A
#
# COMPACT_ATOMS: atom_id res chain seq x y z
N MET A 1 12.63 -60.65 9.35
CA MET A 1 12.39 -61.28 8.04
C MET A 1 11.60 -60.26 7.25
N LEU A 2 12.28 -59.44 6.52
CA LEU A 2 12.70 -59.51 5.10
C LEU A 2 11.54 -59.69 4.12
N ALA A 3 11.22 -58.63 3.38
CA ALA A 3 11.06 -58.66 1.95
C ALA A 3 11.15 -57.22 1.39
N ARG A 4 12.24 -56.96 0.66
CA ARG A 4 12.43 -55.83 -0.27
C ARG A 4 11.70 -56.17 -1.55
N THR A 5 11.02 -55.19 -2.15
CA THR A 5 10.64 -55.27 -3.57
C THR A 5 11.07 -53.98 -4.25
N SER A 6 11.89 -54.13 -5.22
CA SER A 6 12.49 -53.14 -6.12
C SER A 6 11.47 -52.66 -7.11
N LEU A 7 11.40 -51.35 -7.36
CA LEU A 7 10.64 -50.75 -8.45
C LEU A 7 11.60 -50.29 -9.55
N VAL A 8 11.41 -50.85 -10.71
CA VAL A 8 12.20 -50.64 -11.92
C VAL A 8 11.77 -49.32 -12.55
N ALA A 9 12.73 -48.45 -12.87
CA ALA A 9 12.49 -47.21 -13.58
C ALA A 9 12.29 -47.48 -15.08
N LEU A 10 11.16 -47.04 -15.61
CA LEU A 10 10.91 -47.00 -17.07
C LEU A 10 11.22 -45.59 -17.56
N ILE A 11 12.31 -45.42 -18.30
CA ILE A 11 12.67 -44.18 -19.01
C ILE A 11 11.87 -44.14 -20.30
N GLY A 12 10.83 -43.30 -20.35
CA GLY A 12 10.12 -42.99 -21.60
C GLY A 12 10.75 -41.76 -22.27
N LEU A 13 11.36 -41.99 -23.41
CA LEU A 13 11.80 -40.96 -24.36
C LEU A 13 10.57 -40.18 -24.86
N LEU A 14 10.35 -38.96 -24.42
CA LEU A 14 9.42 -38.02 -25.04
C LEU A 14 10.16 -37.21 -26.10
N LEU A 15 9.85 -37.52 -27.35
CA LEU A 15 10.21 -36.74 -28.54
C LEU A 15 9.71 -35.27 -28.33
N VAL A 16 10.63 -34.34 -28.24
CA VAL A 16 10.33 -32.91 -28.27
C VAL A 16 10.01 -32.50 -29.71
N ALA A 17 8.75 -32.29 -30.00
CA ALA A 17 8.33 -31.62 -31.23
C ALA A 17 8.68 -30.11 -31.11
N PRO A 18 9.18 -29.48 -32.20
CA PRO A 18 9.51 -28.06 -32.15
C PRO A 18 8.23 -27.25 -32.04
N PHE A 19 8.19 -26.34 -31.03
CA PHE A 19 7.15 -25.35 -30.89
C PHE A 19 7.15 -24.42 -32.11
N PRO A 20 6.01 -24.14 -32.73
CA PRO A 20 5.95 -23.17 -33.79
C PRO A 20 6.25 -21.76 -33.22
N ALA A 21 7.24 -21.12 -33.82
CA ALA A 21 7.54 -19.71 -33.57
C ALA A 21 6.33 -18.83 -33.97
N GLY A 22 5.91 -17.97 -33.07
CA GLY A 22 5.08 -16.82 -33.43
C GLY A 22 3.57 -17.04 -33.39
N SER A 23 3.00 -17.21 -32.19
CA SER A 23 1.67 -16.68 -31.93
C SER A 23 1.83 -15.40 -31.13
N SER A 24 1.73 -14.26 -31.81
CA SER A 24 1.39 -13.00 -31.19
C SER A 24 0.08 -13.24 -30.44
N ARG A 25 0.13 -13.37 -29.11
CA ARG A 25 -1.08 -13.39 -28.30
C ARG A 25 -1.84 -12.11 -28.62
N ALA A 26 -2.91 -12.22 -29.36
CA ALA A 26 -3.90 -11.17 -29.50
C ALA A 26 -4.37 -10.84 -28.10
N PHE A 27 -4.10 -9.62 -27.64
CA PHE A 27 -4.74 -9.09 -26.46
C PHE A 27 -6.24 -9.15 -26.72
N GLY A 28 -6.99 -9.71 -25.75
CA GLY A 28 -8.40 -9.96 -25.85
C GLY A 28 -9.16 -8.73 -26.37
N GLN A 29 -10.20 -8.98 -27.11
CA GLN A 29 -11.18 -7.95 -27.50
C GLN A 29 -11.59 -7.20 -26.23
N ALA A 30 -11.78 -5.87 -26.36
CA ALA A 30 -12.38 -5.06 -25.33
C ALA A 30 -13.64 -5.77 -24.79
N PRO A 31 -13.89 -5.77 -23.48
CA PRO A 31 -15.05 -6.43 -22.92
C PRO A 31 -16.31 -5.95 -23.61
N LYS A 32 -17.23 -6.87 -23.88
CA LYS A 32 -18.51 -6.57 -24.56
C LYS A 32 -19.38 -5.57 -23.79
N GLN A 33 -19.08 -5.35 -22.51
CA GLN A 33 -19.77 -4.42 -21.63
C GLN A 33 -18.88 -3.23 -21.32
N PRO A 34 -19.44 -2.00 -21.29
CA PRO A 34 -18.69 -0.81 -20.96
C PRO A 34 -18.25 -0.85 -19.48
N TRP A 35 -17.03 -0.40 -19.20
CA TRP A 35 -16.53 -0.26 -17.84
C TRP A 35 -17.27 0.82 -17.07
N LEU A 36 -17.57 0.53 -15.80
CA LEU A 36 -18.06 1.50 -14.84
C LEU A 36 -16.88 2.09 -14.10
N TYR A 37 -16.67 3.38 -14.26
CA TYR A 37 -15.55 4.06 -13.65
C TYR A 37 -15.91 4.58 -12.26
N ALA A 38 -15.20 4.10 -11.24
CA ALA A 38 -15.39 4.46 -9.84
C ALA A 38 -14.24 5.35 -9.35
N LYS A 39 -14.57 6.39 -8.60
CA LYS A 39 -13.58 7.17 -7.84
C LYS A 39 -13.21 6.41 -6.57
N ALA A 40 -11.93 6.19 -6.33
CA ALA A 40 -11.45 5.49 -5.14
C ALA A 40 -11.12 6.48 -4.01
N HIS A 41 -11.55 6.14 -2.79
CA HIS A 41 -11.27 6.87 -1.56
C HIS A 41 -10.65 5.89 -0.56
N ALA A 42 -9.34 5.96 -0.38
CA ALA A 42 -8.63 5.07 0.53
C ALA A 42 -8.82 5.47 1.99
N ILE A 43 -9.26 4.55 2.84
CA ILE A 43 -9.21 4.73 4.29
C ILE A 43 -7.74 4.68 4.73
N PRO A 44 -7.26 5.66 5.53
CA PRO A 44 -5.87 5.68 5.97
C PRO A 44 -5.44 4.38 6.65
N ARG A 45 -4.28 3.84 6.27
CA ARG A 45 -3.77 2.58 6.82
C ARG A 45 -3.50 2.63 8.32
N VAL A 46 -3.33 3.82 8.88
CA VAL A 46 -3.25 4.01 10.34
C VAL A 46 -4.52 3.56 11.05
N LEU A 47 -5.66 3.58 10.37
CA LEU A 47 -6.97 3.21 10.91
C LEU A 47 -7.38 1.78 10.53
N THR A 48 -6.81 1.23 9.47
CA THR A 48 -7.15 -0.11 8.98
C THR A 48 -5.96 -0.72 8.21
N ASN A 49 -5.58 -1.94 8.57
CA ASN A 49 -4.46 -2.65 7.94
C ASN A 49 -4.83 -4.04 7.43
N GLN A 50 -6.10 -4.41 7.53
CA GLN A 50 -6.57 -5.74 7.16
C GLN A 50 -7.37 -5.74 5.87
N GLY A 51 -7.25 -6.83 5.13
CA GLY A 51 -7.84 -7.03 3.82
C GLY A 51 -9.15 -7.82 3.81
N SER A 52 -9.87 -7.97 4.92
CA SER A 52 -11.11 -8.77 4.96
C SER A 52 -12.11 -8.31 6.02
N GLY A 53 -13.39 -8.61 5.78
CA GLY A 53 -14.44 -8.50 6.78
C GLY A 53 -15.04 -7.09 6.93
N TYR A 54 -15.24 -6.37 5.84
CA TYR A 54 -15.74 -4.99 5.84
C TYR A 54 -17.19 -4.90 5.32
N PHE A 55 -18.15 -5.31 6.14
CA PHE A 55 -19.58 -5.02 5.92
C PHE A 55 -20.02 -3.71 6.55
N ALA A 56 -19.14 -3.12 7.35
CA ALA A 56 -19.43 -2.03 8.25
C ALA A 56 -19.41 -0.68 7.54
N ILE A 57 -20.33 -0.48 6.59
CA ILE A 57 -20.54 0.81 5.94
C ILE A 57 -22.04 1.12 5.89
N VAL A 58 -22.41 2.34 6.24
CA VAL A 58 -23.79 2.82 6.15
C VAL A 58 -23.81 4.32 5.87
N GLU A 59 -24.86 4.76 5.17
CA GLU A 59 -25.15 6.18 4.97
C GLU A 59 -26.04 6.70 6.09
N GLY A 60 -25.55 7.72 6.79
CA GLY A 60 -26.31 8.42 7.81
C GLY A 60 -27.39 9.32 7.22
N LYS A 61 -28.38 9.70 8.02
CA LYS A 61 -29.44 10.66 7.60
C LYS A 61 -28.93 12.06 7.29
N ASN A 62 -27.69 12.37 7.67
CA ASN A 62 -26.98 13.60 7.36
C ASN A 62 -26.24 13.56 6.01
N GLY A 63 -26.34 12.44 5.27
CA GLY A 63 -25.68 12.23 3.99
C GLY A 63 -24.19 11.87 4.10
N LEU A 64 -23.66 11.73 5.33
CA LEU A 64 -22.30 11.27 5.56
C LEU A 64 -22.25 9.75 5.66
N LEU A 65 -21.12 9.14 5.34
CA LEU A 65 -20.94 7.70 5.45
C LEU A 65 -20.19 7.33 6.73
N TYR A 66 -20.61 6.25 7.36
CA TYR A 66 -20.02 5.74 8.59
C TYR A 66 -19.43 4.35 8.32
N ILE A 67 -18.11 4.24 8.49
CA ILE A 67 -17.31 3.10 8.04
C ILE A 67 -16.58 2.52 9.24
N GLY A 68 -16.80 1.24 9.52
CA GLY A 68 -16.04 0.48 10.49
C GLY A 68 -14.70 0.03 9.92
N THR A 69 -13.65 0.07 10.74
CA THR A 69 -12.31 -0.35 10.35
C THR A 69 -11.85 -1.61 11.06
N ALA A 70 -10.71 -2.18 10.63
CA ALA A 70 -10.09 -3.33 11.26
C ALA A 70 -8.57 -3.15 11.33
N LYS A 71 -8.05 -3.20 12.57
CA LYS A 71 -6.63 -3.16 12.88
C LYS A 71 -6.32 -4.25 13.89
N TYR A 72 -6.03 -5.43 13.37
CA TYR A 72 -5.93 -6.65 14.15
C TYR A 72 -4.88 -6.56 15.25
N GLY A 73 -5.27 -7.02 16.43
CA GLY A 73 -4.45 -6.97 17.64
C GLY A 73 -4.34 -5.60 18.31
N GLU A 74 -4.98 -4.57 17.75
CA GLU A 74 -4.85 -3.20 18.26
C GLU A 74 -6.21 -2.55 18.54
N ASN A 75 -6.96 -2.13 17.52
CA ASN A 75 -8.14 -1.30 17.69
C ASN A 75 -9.06 -1.35 16.46
N ALA A 76 -10.27 -0.85 16.62
CA ALA A 76 -11.19 -0.52 15.53
C ALA A 76 -11.70 0.91 15.70
N TYR A 77 -12.00 1.55 14.58
CA TYR A 77 -12.48 2.92 14.53
C TYR A 77 -13.77 3.00 13.71
N LEU A 78 -14.69 3.89 14.10
CA LEU A 78 -15.75 4.33 13.22
C LEU A 78 -15.29 5.63 12.55
N VAL A 79 -15.22 5.61 11.21
CA VAL A 79 -14.79 6.74 10.39
C VAL A 79 -16.02 7.36 9.74
N GLU A 80 -16.20 8.64 9.92
CA GLU A 80 -17.16 9.47 9.18
C GLU A 80 -16.48 9.97 7.89
N PHE A 81 -17.15 9.79 6.75
CA PHE A 81 -16.67 10.20 5.44
C PHE A 81 -17.68 11.09 4.75
N ASP A 82 -17.23 12.25 4.28
CA ASP A 82 -18.03 13.15 3.46
C ASP A 82 -17.75 12.91 1.97
N PRO A 83 -18.71 12.34 1.21
CA PRO A 83 -18.52 12.10 -0.21
C PRO A 83 -18.34 13.38 -1.04
N ALA A 84 -18.85 14.53 -0.58
CA ALA A 84 -18.77 15.78 -1.32
C ALA A 84 -17.36 16.39 -1.26
N SER A 85 -16.75 16.40 -0.07
CA SER A 85 -15.40 16.93 0.15
C SER A 85 -14.29 15.89 0.08
N GLY A 86 -14.62 14.60 0.26
CA GLY A 86 -13.64 13.52 0.42
C GLY A 86 -12.98 13.49 1.80
N GLN A 87 -13.44 14.30 2.76
CA GLN A 87 -12.88 14.32 4.11
C GLN A 87 -13.27 13.10 4.91
N MET A 88 -12.34 12.63 5.75
CA MET A 88 -12.51 11.52 6.69
C MET A 88 -12.17 11.98 8.10
N VAL A 89 -13.04 11.63 9.06
CA VAL A 89 -12.86 11.94 10.47
C VAL A 89 -13.11 10.69 11.31
N VAL A 90 -12.22 10.38 12.24
CA VAL A 90 -12.47 9.34 13.24
C VAL A 90 -13.47 9.89 14.26
N VAL A 91 -14.66 9.29 14.32
CA VAL A 91 -15.73 9.71 15.24
C VAL A 91 -15.84 8.79 16.46
N VAL A 92 -15.41 7.52 16.35
CA VAL A 92 -15.33 6.60 17.49
C VAL A 92 -14.00 5.87 17.46
N ASP A 93 -13.32 5.86 18.59
CA ASP A 93 -12.16 5.01 18.90
C ASP A 93 -12.63 3.94 19.89
N CYS A 94 -12.83 2.70 19.41
CA CYS A 94 -13.51 1.66 20.19
C CYS A 94 -12.79 1.33 21.49
N MET A 95 -11.47 1.21 21.48
CA MET A 95 -10.69 0.89 22.68
C MET A 95 -10.76 2.02 23.72
N ARG A 96 -10.74 3.27 23.27
CA ARG A 96 -10.90 4.44 24.14
C ARG A 96 -12.29 4.49 24.75
N GLU A 97 -13.35 4.26 23.97
CA GLU A 97 -14.73 4.33 24.45
C GLU A 97 -15.04 3.27 25.53
N ILE A 98 -14.40 2.10 25.47
CA ILE A 98 -14.54 1.06 26.49
C ILE A 98 -13.52 1.17 27.63
N GLY A 99 -12.60 2.14 27.56
CA GLY A 99 -11.56 2.34 28.58
C GLY A 99 -10.50 1.21 28.64
N SER A 100 -10.31 0.46 27.56
CA SER A 100 -9.39 -0.68 27.51
C SER A 100 -8.07 -0.31 26.82
N LYS A 101 -6.98 -0.95 27.30
CA LYS A 101 -5.64 -0.91 26.71
C LYS A 101 -5.18 -2.30 26.26
N ALA A 102 -6.10 -3.26 26.15
CA ALA A 102 -5.76 -4.62 25.74
C ALA A 102 -5.25 -4.64 24.31
N THR A 103 -4.33 -5.56 24.03
CA THR A 103 -3.75 -5.84 22.71
C THR A 103 -3.89 -7.33 22.37
N GLY A 104 -3.44 -7.73 21.18
CA GLY A 104 -3.53 -9.12 20.74
C GLY A 104 -4.97 -9.60 20.62
N PHE A 105 -5.26 -10.82 21.06
CA PHE A 105 -6.61 -11.41 21.00
C PHE A 105 -7.63 -10.68 21.87
N ALA A 106 -7.21 -10.01 22.92
CA ALA A 106 -8.12 -9.30 23.82
C ALA A 106 -8.58 -7.94 23.28
N ALA A 107 -7.99 -7.44 22.20
CA ALA A 107 -8.33 -6.14 21.63
C ALA A 107 -9.69 -6.17 20.90
N GLN A 108 -10.40 -5.04 20.91
CA GLN A 108 -11.56 -4.81 20.04
C GLN A 108 -11.07 -4.32 18.67
N ALA A 109 -10.54 -5.24 17.89
CA ALA A 109 -9.69 -4.94 16.74
C ALA A 109 -10.44 -4.82 15.41
N LYS A 110 -11.77 -4.94 15.42
CA LYS A 110 -12.59 -4.91 14.20
C LYS A 110 -14.03 -4.46 14.50
N ILE A 111 -14.55 -3.58 13.66
CA ILE A 111 -15.99 -3.40 13.49
C ILE A 111 -16.38 -4.26 12.29
N HIS A 112 -17.01 -5.41 12.56
CA HIS A 112 -17.42 -6.37 11.53
C HIS A 112 -18.93 -6.46 11.38
N THR A 113 -19.62 -5.59 12.07
CA THR A 113 -21.07 -5.50 11.95
C THR A 113 -21.46 -4.95 10.59
N ARG A 114 -22.59 -5.38 10.08
CA ARG A 114 -23.34 -4.53 9.19
C ARG A 114 -23.88 -3.38 10.04
N ASN A 115 -23.32 -2.19 9.81
CA ASN A 115 -23.79 -1.00 10.50
C ASN A 115 -25.21 -0.65 10.05
N ASN A 116 -26.02 -0.12 10.96
CA ASN A 116 -27.37 0.30 10.68
C ASN A 116 -27.63 1.73 11.17
N VAL A 117 -28.58 2.41 10.54
CA VAL A 117 -29.02 3.74 10.92
C VAL A 117 -30.43 3.65 11.49
N GLY A 118 -30.60 4.12 12.72
CA GLY A 118 -31.91 4.22 13.34
C GLY A 118 -32.79 5.35 12.76
N PRO A 119 -34.10 5.32 13.00
CA PRO A 119 -35.00 6.44 12.67
C PRO A 119 -34.56 7.78 13.23
N SER A 120 -33.88 7.82 14.37
CA SER A 120 -33.30 9.06 14.96
C SER A 120 -32.06 9.59 14.23
N GLY A 121 -31.46 8.79 13.31
CA GLY A 121 -30.18 9.10 12.66
C GLY A 121 -28.96 8.56 13.39
N LYS A 122 -29.13 7.86 14.51
CA LYS A 122 -28.04 7.22 15.25
C LYS A 122 -27.50 6.03 14.49
N ILE A 123 -26.19 5.82 14.62
CA ILE A 123 -25.44 4.76 13.96
C ILE A 123 -25.22 3.61 14.93
N TYR A 124 -25.71 2.44 14.58
CA TYR A 124 -25.64 1.21 15.35
C TYR A 124 -24.56 0.30 14.78
N PHE A 125 -23.62 -0.11 15.61
CA PHE A 125 -22.51 -0.99 15.23
C PHE A 125 -22.01 -1.80 16.45
N GLY A 126 -21.10 -2.72 16.21
CA GLY A 126 -20.50 -3.48 17.31
C GLY A 126 -19.09 -3.94 16.97
N THR A 127 -18.37 -4.32 18.01
CA THR A 127 -16.98 -4.73 17.90
C THR A 127 -16.82 -6.24 17.83
N LYS A 128 -15.68 -6.66 17.31
CA LYS A 128 -15.27 -8.06 17.20
C LYS A 128 -13.76 -8.17 17.39
N GLN A 129 -13.29 -9.36 17.75
CA GLN A 129 -11.89 -9.73 17.69
C GLN A 129 -11.37 -9.66 16.24
N GLY A 130 -10.13 -9.25 16.11
CA GLY A 130 -9.35 -9.51 14.89
C GLY A 130 -8.72 -10.92 14.96
N TYR A 131 -7.89 -11.21 13.94
CA TYR A 131 -7.14 -12.47 13.90
C TYR A 131 -5.64 -12.12 13.82
N PRO A 132 -5.04 -11.55 14.89
CA PRO A 132 -3.61 -11.31 14.93
C PRO A 132 -2.85 -12.64 14.86
N GLU A 133 -1.57 -12.59 14.53
CA GLU A 133 -0.72 -13.77 14.72
C GLU A 133 -0.77 -14.16 16.19
N LYS A 134 -1.03 -15.45 16.43
CA LYS A 134 -1.17 -15.96 17.77
C LYS A 134 0.17 -16.01 18.48
N GLU A 135 0.30 -15.25 19.56
CA GLU A 135 1.46 -15.36 20.43
C GLU A 135 1.45 -16.67 21.20
N LYS A 136 2.65 -17.14 21.61
CA LYS A 136 2.76 -18.40 22.36
C LYS A 136 1.99 -18.31 23.67
N GLY A 137 0.94 -19.12 23.78
CA GLY A 137 0.10 -19.19 24.98
C GLY A 137 -1.23 -18.47 24.87
N GLU A 138 -1.45 -17.61 23.86
CA GLU A 138 -2.76 -16.97 23.65
C GLU A 138 -3.84 -18.00 23.25
N LYS A 139 -5.05 -17.77 23.73
CA LYS A 139 -6.24 -18.57 23.42
C LYS A 139 -7.35 -17.67 22.89
N PHE A 140 -8.23 -18.17 22.06
CA PHE A 140 -9.42 -17.42 21.61
C PHE A 140 -10.30 -16.99 22.78
N THR A 141 -10.30 -17.71 23.89
CA THR A 141 -11.00 -17.39 25.14
C THR A 141 -10.41 -16.18 25.88
N ASP A 142 -9.25 -15.67 25.47
CA ASP A 142 -8.69 -14.43 26.02
C ASP A 142 -9.44 -13.20 25.51
N TYR A 143 -10.24 -13.35 24.45
CA TYR A 143 -11.16 -12.33 23.99
C TYR A 143 -12.38 -12.21 24.92
N PRO A 144 -12.65 -11.03 25.50
CA PRO A 144 -13.73 -10.88 26.46
C PRO A 144 -15.13 -10.97 25.83
N GLY A 145 -15.25 -10.62 24.57
CA GLY A 145 -16.49 -10.45 23.81
C GLY A 145 -16.60 -9.06 23.20
N GLY A 146 -17.49 -8.90 22.21
CA GLY A 146 -17.75 -7.66 21.50
C GLY A 146 -18.75 -6.76 22.20
N TYR A 147 -18.59 -5.46 22.04
CA TYR A 147 -19.47 -4.44 22.59
C TYR A 147 -20.42 -3.91 21.51
N PRO A 148 -21.76 -4.00 21.71
CA PRO A 148 -22.69 -3.18 20.93
C PRO A 148 -22.50 -1.70 21.26
N MET A 149 -22.48 -0.86 20.24
CA MET A 149 -22.26 0.59 20.36
C MET A 149 -23.26 1.38 19.52
N VAL A 150 -23.60 2.56 19.99
CA VAL A 150 -24.46 3.50 19.28
C VAL A 150 -23.82 4.88 19.28
N TYR A 151 -23.46 5.36 18.11
CA TYR A 151 -22.94 6.71 17.91
C TYR A 151 -24.07 7.64 17.49
N ASP A 152 -24.14 8.81 18.12
CA ASP A 152 -25.10 9.87 17.78
C ASP A 152 -24.38 11.01 17.05
N PRO A 153 -24.55 11.15 15.73
CA PRO A 153 -23.90 12.21 14.96
C PRO A 153 -24.31 13.63 15.37
N ALA A 154 -25.51 13.81 15.93
CA ALA A 154 -25.99 15.11 16.35
C ALA A 154 -25.30 15.62 17.62
N THR A 155 -25.03 14.73 18.57
CA THR A 155 -24.35 15.07 19.84
C THR A 155 -22.88 14.72 19.86
N LYS A 156 -22.41 13.95 18.85
CA LYS A 156 -21.04 13.39 18.74
C LYS A 156 -20.66 12.54 19.96
N THR A 157 -21.61 11.81 20.51
CA THR A 157 -21.44 10.93 21.67
C THR A 157 -21.64 9.47 21.30
N THR A 158 -20.94 8.58 22.01
CA THR A 158 -21.07 7.12 21.86
C THR A 158 -21.66 6.51 23.12
N LYS A 159 -22.71 5.71 22.99
CA LYS A 159 -23.19 4.83 24.05
C LYS A 159 -22.66 3.43 23.82
N VAL A 160 -21.99 2.89 24.86
CA VAL A 160 -21.46 1.53 24.87
C VAL A 160 -22.39 0.65 25.72
N TYR A 161 -22.78 -0.50 25.22
CA TYR A 161 -23.57 -1.49 25.96
C TYR A 161 -22.67 -2.62 26.47
N PRO A 162 -23.05 -3.31 27.57
CA PRO A 162 -22.29 -4.43 28.09
C PRO A 162 -22.12 -5.55 27.04
N ILE A 163 -21.10 -6.38 27.22
CA ILE A 163 -20.89 -7.58 26.39
C ILE A 163 -22.08 -8.54 26.56
N PRO A 164 -22.81 -8.87 25.48
CA PRO A 164 -23.97 -9.73 25.59
C PRO A 164 -23.66 -11.21 25.81
N VAL A 165 -22.63 -11.72 25.14
CA VAL A 165 -22.18 -13.11 25.22
C VAL A 165 -20.65 -13.11 25.30
N LYS A 166 -20.11 -13.77 26.33
CA LYS A 166 -18.64 -13.89 26.49
C LYS A 166 -18.00 -14.55 25.29
N HIS A 167 -16.84 -14.06 24.89
CA HIS A 167 -16.02 -14.56 23.79
C HIS A 167 -16.66 -14.44 22.40
N HIS A 168 -17.89 -13.90 22.27
CA HIS A 168 -18.54 -13.68 20.98
C HIS A 168 -18.36 -12.25 20.50
N GLY A 169 -18.04 -12.08 19.21
CA GLY A 169 -18.10 -10.79 18.53
C GLY A 169 -19.52 -10.42 18.10
N ILE A 170 -19.75 -9.14 17.82
CA ILE A 170 -21.01 -8.63 17.28
C ILE A 170 -20.96 -8.64 15.76
N ILE A 171 -21.95 -9.28 15.11
CA ILE A 171 -22.01 -9.38 13.64
C ILE A 171 -23.10 -8.47 13.06
N SER A 172 -24.20 -8.31 13.76
CA SER A 172 -25.28 -7.42 13.35
C SER A 172 -25.90 -6.75 14.56
N ILE A 173 -26.27 -5.49 14.40
CA ILE A 173 -27.12 -4.78 15.35
C ILE A 173 -28.14 -3.94 14.57
N THR A 174 -29.40 -4.32 14.62
CA THR A 174 -30.49 -3.70 13.85
C THR A 174 -31.45 -3.02 14.81
N PRO A 175 -31.60 -1.68 14.75
CA PRO A 175 -32.44 -0.95 15.67
C PRO A 175 -33.93 -1.06 15.32
N ASP A 176 -34.76 -1.12 16.38
CA ASP A 176 -36.19 -0.85 16.36
C ASP A 176 -36.47 0.25 17.40
N GLU A 177 -36.02 1.45 17.12
CA GLU A 177 -36.11 2.60 18.03
C GLU A 177 -37.55 2.92 18.46
N PRO A 178 -38.56 2.82 17.58
CA PRO A 178 -39.94 3.05 17.99
C PRO A 178 -40.39 2.15 19.16
N ARG A 179 -39.78 0.94 19.26
CA ARG A 179 -40.04 0.00 20.37
C ARG A 179 -38.98 0.06 21.46
N GLY A 180 -37.98 0.93 21.34
CA GLY A 180 -36.92 1.08 22.32
C GLY A 180 -35.93 -0.08 22.38
N VAL A 181 -35.82 -0.89 21.32
CA VAL A 181 -34.98 -2.08 21.29
C VAL A 181 -34.04 -2.09 20.08
N ALA A 182 -33.05 -2.98 20.14
CA ALA A 182 -32.26 -3.41 18.97
C ALA A 182 -32.09 -4.93 18.99
N TYR A 183 -31.92 -5.49 17.80
CA TYR A 183 -31.71 -6.92 17.64
C TYR A 183 -30.24 -7.18 17.25
N ILE A 184 -29.63 -8.18 17.89
CA ILE A 184 -28.20 -8.44 17.78
C ILE A 184 -27.97 -9.91 17.34
N SER A 185 -27.05 -10.08 16.40
CA SER A 185 -26.45 -11.36 16.08
C SER A 185 -25.01 -11.41 16.57
N THR A 186 -24.62 -12.51 17.21
CA THR A 186 -23.27 -12.74 17.68
C THR A 186 -22.57 -13.84 16.88
N CYS A 187 -21.24 -13.92 16.97
CA CYS A 187 -20.48 -15.06 16.49
C CYS A 187 -19.30 -15.38 17.40
N SER A 188 -19.02 -16.67 17.59
CA SER A 188 -17.77 -17.15 18.15
C SER A 188 -16.69 -17.17 17.06
N ASP A 189 -15.45 -16.82 17.41
CA ASP A 189 -14.28 -16.97 16.54
C ASP A 189 -13.58 -18.32 16.76
N GLU A 190 -13.98 -19.09 17.75
CA GLU A 190 -13.50 -20.42 18.00
C GLU A 190 -14.05 -21.40 16.96
N ARG A 191 -13.23 -22.28 16.44
CA ARG A 191 -13.63 -23.23 15.43
C ARG A 191 -13.54 -24.67 15.97
N PRO A 192 -14.56 -25.54 15.77
CA PRO A 192 -15.78 -25.27 14.97
C PRO A 192 -16.65 -24.23 15.65
N VAL A 193 -17.43 -23.49 14.89
CA VAL A 193 -18.30 -22.44 15.40
C VAL A 193 -19.34 -23.06 16.33
N GLU A 194 -19.16 -22.82 17.61
CA GLU A 194 -20.18 -23.09 18.58
C GLU A 194 -21.18 -21.94 18.55
N SER A 195 -22.35 -22.12 18.95
CA SER A 195 -23.52 -21.24 19.00
C SER A 195 -23.33 -19.75 18.54
N SER A 196 -24.19 -19.29 17.63
CA SER A 196 -24.45 -17.87 17.40
C SER A 196 -25.81 -17.54 18.04
N HIS A 197 -25.88 -16.42 18.77
CA HIS A 197 -27.08 -16.02 19.48
C HIS A 197 -27.83 -14.93 18.73
N PHE A 198 -29.14 -15.03 18.72
CA PHE A 198 -30.10 -14.00 18.33
C PHE A 198 -30.64 -13.35 19.61
N LEU A 199 -30.30 -12.06 19.81
CA LEU A 199 -30.62 -11.34 21.04
C LEU A 199 -31.48 -10.14 20.78
N LYS A 200 -32.32 -9.78 21.78
CA LYS A 200 -32.99 -8.47 21.88
C LYS A 200 -32.29 -7.65 22.97
N LEU A 201 -31.86 -6.44 22.64
CA LEU A 201 -31.29 -5.43 23.54
C LEU A 201 -32.34 -4.38 23.85
N ASP A 202 -32.60 -4.11 25.14
CA ASP A 202 -33.33 -2.94 25.56
C ASP A 202 -32.38 -1.72 25.52
N LEU A 203 -32.71 -0.73 24.69
CA LEU A 203 -31.84 0.45 24.45
C LEU A 203 -31.78 1.37 25.64
N LYS A 204 -32.75 1.32 26.57
CA LYS A 204 -32.79 2.15 27.75
C LYS A 204 -31.98 1.50 28.88
N THR A 205 -32.28 0.24 29.22
CA THR A 205 -31.69 -0.45 30.40
C THR A 205 -30.34 -1.09 30.05
N GLY A 206 -30.11 -1.47 28.81
CA GLY A 206 -28.93 -2.23 28.39
C GLY A 206 -29.05 -3.74 28.65
N GLU A 207 -30.23 -4.21 29.03
CA GLU A 207 -30.50 -5.63 29.29
C GLU A 207 -30.72 -6.41 28.01
N TYR A 208 -30.35 -7.69 28.03
CA TYR A 208 -30.49 -8.60 26.91
C TYR A 208 -31.51 -9.68 27.18
N LYS A 209 -32.32 -10.00 26.16
CA LYS A 209 -33.11 -11.24 26.12
C LYS A 209 -32.58 -12.11 25.01
N ASP A 210 -32.15 -13.33 25.34
CA ASP A 210 -31.79 -14.34 24.34
C ASP A 210 -33.04 -14.91 23.66
N LEU A 211 -33.10 -14.81 22.33
CA LEU A 211 -34.18 -15.28 21.49
C LEU A 211 -33.89 -16.66 20.90
N GLY A 212 -32.69 -17.18 21.06
CA GLY A 212 -32.27 -18.50 20.64
C GLY A 212 -30.94 -18.59 19.93
N GLU A 213 -30.41 -19.80 19.91
CA GLU A 213 -29.21 -20.16 19.18
C GLU A 213 -29.52 -20.41 17.70
N THR A 214 -28.72 -19.89 16.80
CA THR A 214 -28.95 -19.96 15.37
C THR A 214 -27.86 -20.74 14.62
N ASN A 215 -26.68 -20.85 15.19
CA ASN A 215 -25.49 -21.50 14.59
C ASN A 215 -25.13 -20.98 13.20
N HIS A 216 -25.54 -19.73 12.88
CA HIS A 216 -25.24 -19.07 11.63
C HIS A 216 -24.27 -17.93 11.87
N VAL A 217 -23.08 -18.01 11.24
CA VAL A 217 -21.91 -17.16 11.60
C VAL A 217 -22.06 -15.71 11.17
N TYR A 218 -22.50 -15.44 9.98
CA TYR A 218 -22.57 -14.08 9.42
C TYR A 218 -24.01 -13.72 9.06
N ALA A 219 -24.86 -13.62 10.09
CA ALA A 219 -26.25 -13.30 9.93
C ALA A 219 -26.51 -11.81 10.13
N PHE A 220 -27.11 -11.19 9.15
CA PHE A 220 -27.68 -9.86 9.30
C PHE A 220 -29.15 -9.99 9.69
N ILE A 221 -29.65 -9.10 10.52
CA ILE A 221 -31.02 -9.10 11.00
C ILE A 221 -31.80 -8.05 10.24
N VAL A 222 -32.98 -8.39 9.75
CA VAL A 222 -33.96 -7.43 9.22
C VAL A 222 -35.13 -7.32 10.15
N VAL A 223 -35.74 -6.14 10.23
CA VAL A 223 -36.91 -5.86 11.05
C VAL A 223 -38.01 -5.32 10.15
N ASP A 224 -39.12 -6.05 10.03
CA ASP A 224 -40.22 -5.66 9.16
C ASP A 224 -41.07 -4.48 9.71
N SER A 225 -42.02 -4.00 8.94
CA SER A 225 -42.93 -2.90 9.33
C SER A 225 -43.79 -3.17 10.56
N LEU A 226 -43.94 -4.42 10.95
CA LEU A 226 -44.66 -4.82 12.17
C LEU A 226 -43.72 -4.95 13.38
N GLY A 227 -42.41 -4.79 13.18
CA GLY A 227 -41.36 -4.92 14.20
C GLY A 227 -40.93 -6.37 14.43
N ARG A 228 -41.34 -7.27 13.59
CA ARG A 228 -40.88 -8.67 13.65
C ARG A 228 -39.43 -8.73 13.16
N ALA A 229 -38.55 -9.36 13.90
CA ALA A 229 -37.15 -9.50 13.58
C ALA A 229 -36.85 -10.89 13.03
N TYR A 230 -36.07 -10.96 11.98
CA TYR A 230 -35.75 -12.18 11.25
C TYR A 230 -34.24 -12.44 11.30
N HIS A 231 -33.85 -13.65 11.66
CA HIS A 231 -32.48 -14.13 11.76
C HIS A 231 -32.32 -15.47 11.02
N PRO A 232 -31.40 -15.60 10.07
CA PRO A 232 -31.21 -16.89 9.39
C PRO A 232 -30.59 -17.91 10.35
N MET A 233 -30.89 -19.17 10.11
CA MET A 233 -30.32 -20.30 10.85
C MET A 233 -29.47 -21.18 9.95
N ARG A 234 -28.48 -21.84 10.54
CA ARG A 234 -27.79 -22.93 9.86
C ARG A 234 -28.81 -23.99 9.38
N GLY A 235 -28.64 -24.42 8.13
CA GLY A 235 -29.56 -25.38 7.49
C GLY A 235 -30.76 -24.72 6.81
N GLY A 236 -30.83 -23.38 6.74
CA GLY A 236 -31.73 -22.64 5.89
C GLY A 236 -33.06 -22.20 6.52
N ASP A 237 -33.35 -22.58 7.74
CA ASP A 237 -34.53 -22.05 8.45
C ASP A 237 -34.31 -20.60 8.89
N ILE A 238 -35.37 -19.91 9.25
CA ILE A 238 -35.32 -18.52 9.73
C ILE A 238 -36.02 -18.43 11.09
N LEU A 239 -35.37 -17.87 12.09
CA LEU A 239 -36.03 -17.46 13.32
C LEU A 239 -36.70 -16.11 13.10
N ARG A 240 -38.00 -16.06 13.51
CA ARG A 240 -38.80 -14.83 13.54
C ARG A 240 -39.18 -14.52 14.97
N TYR A 241 -38.79 -13.39 15.50
CA TYR A 241 -39.32 -12.88 16.76
C TYR A 241 -40.46 -11.92 16.50
N ASP A 242 -41.61 -12.12 17.13
CA ASP A 242 -42.75 -11.20 17.06
C ASP A 242 -42.90 -10.46 18.40
N PRO A 243 -42.62 -9.14 18.42
CA PRO A 243 -42.67 -8.35 19.66
C PRO A 243 -44.09 -8.19 20.20
N LYS A 244 -45.13 -8.40 19.39
CA LYS A 244 -46.50 -8.29 19.84
C LYS A 244 -46.91 -9.50 20.69
N THR A 245 -46.39 -10.67 20.37
CA THR A 245 -46.74 -11.93 21.09
C THR A 245 -45.59 -12.34 22.03
N ASP A 246 -44.45 -11.70 21.94
CA ASP A 246 -43.18 -12.02 22.62
C ASP A 246 -42.72 -13.48 22.35
N LYS A 247 -42.99 -13.99 21.14
CA LYS A 247 -42.66 -15.35 20.74
C LYS A 247 -41.62 -15.40 19.67
N VAL A 248 -40.82 -16.46 19.70
CA VAL A 248 -39.89 -16.83 18.63
C VAL A 248 -40.52 -18.01 17.87
N GLU A 249 -40.55 -17.87 16.54
CA GLU A 249 -41.09 -18.90 15.65
C GLU A 249 -39.95 -19.32 14.69
N ARG A 250 -39.96 -20.60 14.36
CA ARG A 250 -39.02 -21.14 13.36
C ARG A 250 -39.77 -21.33 12.05
N LEU A 251 -39.36 -20.58 11.04
CA LEU A 251 -39.98 -20.61 9.72
C LEU A 251 -39.18 -21.51 8.78
N LYS A 252 -39.89 -22.33 8.02
CA LYS A 252 -39.37 -23.00 6.84
C LYS A 252 -39.34 -22.05 5.65
N GLN A 253 -38.45 -22.29 4.71
CA GLN A 253 -38.42 -21.54 3.44
C GLN A 253 -38.94 -22.35 2.31
N THR A 254 -39.59 -21.68 1.35
CA THR A 254 -39.80 -22.20 0.01
C THR A 254 -39.27 -21.22 -1.03
N ILE A 255 -38.77 -21.74 -2.14
CA ILE A 255 -38.38 -20.95 -3.32
C ILE A 255 -39.24 -21.46 -4.51
N ASP A 256 -40.03 -20.56 -5.08
CA ASP A 256 -40.97 -20.88 -6.16
C ASP A 256 -41.88 -22.09 -5.80
N GLY A 257 -42.35 -22.12 -4.57
CA GLY A 257 -43.20 -23.16 -4.01
C GLY A 257 -42.53 -24.50 -3.72
N LYS A 258 -41.21 -24.60 -3.79
CA LYS A 258 -40.44 -25.81 -3.51
C LYS A 258 -39.50 -25.59 -2.33
N ALA A 259 -39.13 -26.68 -1.64
CA ALA A 259 -38.09 -26.63 -0.63
C ALA A 259 -36.75 -26.15 -1.26
N PRO A 260 -35.96 -25.33 -0.55
CA PRO A 260 -34.67 -24.86 -1.06
C PRO A 260 -33.72 -26.03 -1.34
N THR A 261 -32.93 -25.94 -2.38
CA THR A 261 -31.85 -26.87 -2.70
C THR A 261 -30.51 -26.31 -2.26
N ALA A 262 -29.45 -27.12 -2.28
CA ALA A 262 -28.09 -26.66 -2.04
C ALA A 262 -27.68 -25.53 -3.01
N GLU A 263 -28.26 -25.50 -4.21
CA GLU A 263 -28.01 -24.44 -5.21
C GLU A 263 -28.74 -23.14 -4.88
N SER A 264 -29.77 -23.15 -4.06
CA SER A 264 -30.48 -21.94 -3.63
C SER A 264 -29.75 -21.18 -2.52
N HIS A 265 -28.65 -21.66 -2.05
CA HIS A 265 -27.68 -21.12 -1.09
C HIS A 265 -28.21 -20.55 0.23
N LEU A 266 -29.49 -20.20 0.34
CA LEU A 266 -30.10 -19.79 1.60
C LEU A 266 -30.37 -20.98 2.52
N ALA A 267 -30.27 -22.19 1.99
CA ALA A 267 -30.33 -23.46 2.72
C ALA A 267 -28.95 -24.07 2.97
N ASP A 268 -27.87 -23.35 2.75
CA ASP A 268 -26.50 -23.84 2.87
C ASP A 268 -26.24 -24.40 4.28
N PRO A 269 -25.90 -25.70 4.39
CA PRO A 269 -25.62 -26.33 5.67
C PRO A 269 -24.35 -25.77 6.35
N ASP A 270 -23.47 -25.15 5.59
CA ASP A 270 -22.20 -24.60 6.08
C ASP A 270 -22.32 -23.16 6.58
N SER A 271 -23.53 -22.58 6.61
CA SER A 271 -23.81 -21.24 7.14
C SER A 271 -23.03 -20.12 6.43
N HIS A 272 -22.96 -20.16 5.09
CA HIS A 272 -22.38 -19.08 4.35
C HIS A 272 -23.14 -17.78 4.55
N PRO A 273 -22.47 -16.61 4.59
CA PRO A 273 -23.11 -15.33 4.81
C PRO A 273 -24.16 -15.02 3.75
N ILE A 274 -25.25 -14.45 4.21
CA ILE A 274 -26.37 -14.02 3.36
C ILE A 274 -26.44 -12.50 3.39
N MET A 275 -26.49 -11.88 2.21
CA MET A 275 -26.82 -10.46 2.08
C MET A 275 -28.33 -10.35 1.83
N TRP A 276 -29.04 -9.66 2.71
CA TRP A 276 -30.44 -9.37 2.53
C TRP A 276 -30.81 -7.96 2.94
N GLU A 277 -31.81 -7.40 2.29
CA GLU A 277 -32.29 -6.04 2.49
C GLU A 277 -33.79 -5.98 2.47
N LEU A 278 -34.34 -5.18 3.36
CA LEU A 278 -35.78 -4.91 3.44
C LEU A 278 -36.19 -3.92 2.36
N ALA A 279 -37.16 -4.29 1.56
CA ALA A 279 -37.74 -3.37 0.59
C ALA A 279 -38.49 -2.20 1.24
N PRO A 280 -38.56 -1.03 0.60
CA PRO A 280 -39.36 0.07 1.08
C PRO A 280 -40.80 -0.39 1.37
N GLY A 281 -41.32 -0.03 2.56
CA GLY A 281 -42.63 -0.51 3.04
C GLY A 281 -42.56 -1.76 3.93
N GLY A 282 -41.41 -2.43 4.04
CA GLY A 282 -41.16 -3.45 5.04
C GLY A 282 -41.94 -4.76 4.88
N LYS A 283 -42.48 -5.02 3.68
CA LYS A 283 -43.28 -6.23 3.38
C LYS A 283 -42.50 -7.28 2.59
N GLN A 284 -41.41 -6.90 1.96
CA GLN A 284 -40.58 -7.77 1.15
C GLN A 284 -39.11 -7.61 1.53
N MET A 285 -38.37 -8.66 1.33
CA MET A 285 -36.93 -8.72 1.58
C MET A 285 -36.25 -9.33 0.37
N TYR A 286 -35.28 -8.60 -0.20
CA TYR A 286 -34.41 -9.13 -1.23
C TYR A 286 -33.21 -9.83 -0.58
N ALA A 287 -32.74 -10.92 -1.18
CA ALA A 287 -31.66 -11.70 -0.64
C ALA A 287 -30.76 -12.29 -1.72
N VAL A 288 -29.48 -12.42 -1.40
CA VAL A 288 -28.47 -13.14 -2.16
C VAL A 288 -27.57 -13.89 -1.18
N ALA A 289 -27.15 -15.10 -1.53
CA ALA A 289 -26.07 -15.76 -0.79
C ALA A 289 -24.72 -15.22 -1.25
N MET A 290 -23.78 -15.00 -0.33
CA MET A 290 -22.46 -14.46 -0.68
C MET A 290 -21.67 -15.39 -1.59
N SER A 291 -21.86 -16.69 -1.50
CA SER A 291 -21.27 -17.69 -2.40
C SER A 291 -22.09 -17.95 -3.66
N GLY A 292 -23.21 -17.23 -3.85
CA GLY A 292 -24.17 -17.46 -4.91
C GLY A 292 -24.18 -16.41 -6.02
N ASN A 293 -25.03 -16.64 -7.00
CA ASN A 293 -25.23 -15.77 -8.17
C ASN A 293 -26.73 -15.59 -8.47
N GLN A 294 -27.58 -15.74 -7.47
CA GLN A 294 -29.02 -15.72 -7.64
C GLN A 294 -29.68 -14.69 -6.73
N LEU A 295 -30.51 -13.81 -7.30
CA LEU A 295 -31.32 -12.86 -6.53
C LEU A 295 -32.67 -13.49 -6.18
N TYR A 296 -33.07 -13.33 -4.93
CA TYR A 296 -34.36 -13.78 -4.41
C TYR A 296 -35.15 -12.62 -3.81
N VAL A 297 -36.48 -12.75 -3.78
CA VAL A 297 -37.36 -11.90 -2.99
C VAL A 297 -38.25 -12.76 -2.12
N TYR A 298 -38.39 -12.39 -0.84
CA TYR A 298 -39.26 -13.06 0.13
C TYR A 298 -40.45 -12.17 0.50
N ASP A 299 -41.62 -12.73 0.62
CA ASP A 299 -42.79 -12.04 1.16
C ASP A 299 -42.83 -12.20 2.69
N LEU A 300 -42.73 -11.12 3.41
CA LEU A 300 -42.79 -11.06 4.87
C LEU A 300 -44.25 -10.89 5.38
N ALA A 301 -45.20 -10.62 4.51
CA ALA A 301 -46.61 -10.44 4.91
C ALA A 301 -47.29 -11.76 5.28
N GLY A 302 -46.72 -12.92 4.90
CA GLY A 302 -47.24 -14.26 5.15
C GLY A 302 -47.53 -14.57 6.62
N LYS A 303 -48.56 -15.33 6.86
CA LYS A 303 -48.91 -15.86 8.17
C LYS A 303 -48.60 -17.38 8.17
N GLY A 304 -48.01 -17.86 9.26
CA GLY A 304 -47.71 -19.28 9.38
C GLY A 304 -46.21 -19.52 9.59
N ASP A 305 -45.81 -20.76 9.43
CA ASP A 305 -44.47 -21.29 9.68
C ASP A 305 -43.59 -21.43 8.41
N VAL A 306 -44.08 -20.90 7.28
CA VAL A 306 -43.38 -20.88 6.00
C VAL A 306 -43.21 -19.46 5.53
N ILE A 307 -41.98 -19.13 5.09
CA ILE A 307 -41.66 -17.91 4.37
C ILE A 307 -41.49 -18.23 2.87
N GLU A 308 -42.25 -17.56 2.02
CA GLU A 308 -42.22 -17.82 0.60
C GLU A 308 -41.21 -16.91 -0.10
N GLY A 309 -40.27 -17.54 -0.80
CA GLY A 309 -39.30 -16.90 -1.65
C GLY A 309 -39.60 -17.12 -3.13
N LYS A 310 -39.18 -16.16 -3.94
CA LYS A 310 -39.24 -16.23 -5.40
C LYS A 310 -37.86 -15.92 -5.99
N SER A 311 -37.46 -16.75 -6.95
CA SER A 311 -36.25 -16.50 -7.73
C SER A 311 -36.50 -15.40 -8.76
N LEU A 312 -35.59 -14.40 -8.81
CA LEU A 312 -35.65 -13.26 -9.74
C LEU A 312 -34.63 -13.37 -10.88
N GLY A 313 -33.85 -14.44 -10.89
CA GLY A 313 -32.84 -14.67 -11.92
C GLY A 313 -31.40 -14.46 -11.43
N LYS A 314 -30.44 -14.79 -12.29
CA LYS A 314 -29.02 -14.70 -12.00
C LYS A 314 -28.55 -13.25 -12.04
N LEU A 315 -27.63 -12.89 -11.13
CA LEU A 315 -26.97 -11.58 -11.13
C LEU A 315 -25.99 -11.44 -12.31
N SER A 316 -25.36 -12.53 -12.73
CA SER A 316 -24.50 -12.56 -13.90
C SER A 316 -24.81 -13.80 -14.74
N ALA A 317 -24.73 -13.67 -16.06
CA ALA A 317 -24.80 -14.78 -16.99
C ALA A 317 -23.58 -15.70 -16.92
N ASP A 318 -22.49 -15.26 -16.32
CA ASP A 318 -21.31 -16.07 -16.10
C ASP A 318 -21.60 -17.19 -15.09
N ALA A 319 -21.49 -18.44 -15.54
CA ALA A 319 -21.70 -19.62 -14.70
C ALA A 319 -20.69 -19.74 -13.54
N THR A 320 -19.59 -19.02 -13.61
CA THR A 320 -18.53 -19.01 -12.57
C THR A 320 -18.67 -17.86 -11.58
N ALA A 321 -19.64 -16.96 -11.78
CA ALA A 321 -19.91 -15.88 -10.85
C ALA A 321 -20.43 -16.45 -9.52
N THR A 322 -19.66 -16.36 -8.48
CA THR A 322 -19.89 -17.08 -7.21
C THR A 322 -19.73 -16.24 -5.97
N ASP A 323 -19.47 -14.94 -6.10
CA ASP A 323 -19.11 -14.11 -4.95
C ASP A 323 -19.91 -12.82 -4.99
N CYS A 324 -21.06 -12.79 -4.32
CA CYS A 324 -21.88 -11.60 -4.16
C CYS A 324 -21.79 -11.10 -2.73
N ARG A 325 -21.10 -9.98 -2.54
CA ARG A 325 -20.76 -9.44 -1.22
C ARG A 325 -21.39 -8.11 -0.88
N ALA A 326 -22.29 -7.61 -1.71
CA ALA A 326 -22.94 -6.34 -1.47
C ALA A 326 -24.35 -6.33 -2.06
N LEU A 327 -25.30 -5.82 -1.29
CA LEU A 327 -26.69 -5.65 -1.69
C LEU A 327 -27.24 -4.38 -1.02
N CYS A 328 -27.92 -3.54 -1.77
CA CYS A 328 -28.68 -2.41 -1.23
C CYS A 328 -29.91 -2.11 -2.08
N ILE A 329 -30.85 -1.35 -1.52
CA ILE A 329 -32.03 -0.87 -2.24
C ILE A 329 -31.99 0.65 -2.29
N ALA A 330 -31.83 1.19 -3.49
CA ALA A 330 -31.79 2.63 -3.71
C ALA A 330 -33.18 3.28 -3.60
N PRO A 331 -33.25 4.60 -3.38
CA PRO A 331 -34.50 5.34 -3.51
C PRO A 331 -35.16 5.05 -4.85
N GLY A 332 -36.48 4.77 -4.83
CA GLY A 332 -37.21 4.33 -6.01
C GLY A 332 -37.28 2.81 -6.21
N GLY A 333 -36.74 2.04 -5.25
CA GLY A 333 -36.92 0.58 -5.19
C GLY A 333 -35.99 -0.21 -6.11
N VAL A 334 -34.97 0.43 -6.67
CA VAL A 334 -33.96 -0.29 -7.47
C VAL A 334 -33.02 -1.04 -6.53
N VAL A 335 -32.94 -2.34 -6.71
CA VAL A 335 -32.00 -3.22 -6.00
C VAL A 335 -30.67 -3.17 -6.73
N TRP A 336 -29.60 -2.92 -5.99
CA TRP A 336 -28.23 -2.97 -6.48
C TRP A 336 -27.45 -4.09 -5.78
N ALA A 337 -26.69 -4.83 -6.55
CA ALA A 337 -25.82 -5.89 -6.05
C ALA A 337 -24.42 -5.77 -6.69
N ALA A 338 -23.42 -6.28 -6.02
CA ALA A 338 -22.09 -6.42 -6.58
C ALA A 338 -21.70 -7.90 -6.57
N VAL A 339 -21.26 -8.39 -7.73
CA VAL A 339 -20.89 -9.80 -7.93
C VAL A 339 -19.52 -9.88 -8.60
N THR A 340 -18.75 -10.91 -8.25
CA THR A 340 -17.51 -11.23 -8.96
C THR A 340 -17.83 -12.14 -10.14
N ALA A 341 -17.47 -11.71 -11.35
CA ALA A 341 -17.68 -12.49 -12.57
C ALA A 341 -16.37 -12.62 -13.38
N THR A 342 -16.25 -13.73 -14.10
CA THR A 342 -15.11 -13.99 -14.97
C THR A 342 -15.36 -13.37 -16.34
N MET A 343 -14.57 -12.37 -16.72
CA MET A 343 -14.68 -11.68 -18.01
C MET A 343 -13.82 -12.31 -19.10
N GLU A 344 -12.67 -12.85 -18.69
CA GLU A 344 -11.69 -13.49 -19.57
C GLU A 344 -11.15 -14.74 -18.87
N LYS A 345 -10.58 -15.63 -19.65
CA LYS A 345 -9.98 -16.85 -19.13
C LYS A 345 -9.04 -16.54 -17.93
N ASN A 346 -9.48 -16.90 -16.73
CA ASN A 346 -8.79 -16.74 -15.45
C ASN A 346 -8.72 -15.29 -14.89
N ARG A 347 -9.60 -14.37 -15.29
CA ARG A 347 -9.67 -13.02 -14.72
C ARG A 347 -11.07 -12.72 -14.21
N ASN A 348 -11.19 -12.50 -12.91
CA ASN A 348 -12.43 -12.15 -12.25
C ASN A 348 -12.47 -10.66 -11.96
N PHE A 349 -13.59 -10.03 -12.26
CA PHE A 349 -13.83 -8.62 -11.98
C PHE A 349 -15.10 -8.44 -11.17
N ALA A 350 -15.15 -7.34 -10.45
CA ALA A 350 -16.32 -6.89 -9.74
C ALA A 350 -17.30 -6.24 -10.70
N HIS A 351 -18.52 -6.74 -10.78
CA HIS A 351 -19.60 -6.19 -11.58
C HIS A 351 -20.66 -5.55 -10.69
N LEU A 352 -21.19 -4.43 -11.13
CA LEU A 352 -22.39 -3.83 -10.55
C LEU A 352 -23.62 -4.33 -11.30
N VAL A 353 -24.63 -4.77 -10.55
CA VAL A 353 -25.87 -5.35 -11.10
C VAL A 353 -27.05 -4.60 -10.51
N SER A 354 -28.06 -4.33 -11.31
CA SER A 354 -29.30 -3.72 -10.86
C SER A 354 -30.52 -4.59 -11.18
N TYR A 355 -31.55 -4.45 -10.36
CA TYR A 355 -32.89 -5.05 -10.58
C TYR A 355 -33.96 -4.09 -10.11
N LYS A 356 -35.01 -3.94 -10.88
CA LYS A 356 -36.20 -3.20 -10.48
C LYS A 356 -37.40 -4.15 -10.50
N ALA A 357 -38.27 -4.02 -9.51
CA ALA A 357 -39.50 -4.84 -9.46
C ALA A 357 -40.29 -4.72 -10.76
N GLY A 358 -40.55 -5.87 -11.40
CA GLY A 358 -41.18 -5.98 -12.73
C GLY A 358 -40.22 -6.27 -13.87
N ASP A 359 -38.89 -6.14 -13.67
CA ASP A 359 -37.91 -6.58 -14.65
C ASP A 359 -37.92 -8.11 -14.78
N ALA A 360 -37.65 -8.61 -15.99
CA ALA A 360 -37.63 -10.05 -16.26
C ALA A 360 -36.47 -10.78 -15.52
N ALA A 361 -35.34 -10.08 -15.32
CA ALA A 361 -34.16 -10.55 -14.60
C ALA A 361 -33.27 -9.37 -14.20
N PRO A 362 -32.29 -9.58 -13.29
CA PRO A 362 -31.23 -8.60 -13.00
C PRO A 362 -30.44 -8.23 -14.26
N THR A 363 -30.03 -6.97 -14.33
CA THR A 363 -29.22 -6.42 -15.42
C THR A 363 -27.81 -6.15 -14.94
N ASP A 364 -26.84 -6.80 -15.55
CA ASP A 364 -25.42 -6.52 -15.36
C ASP A 364 -25.04 -5.19 -16.02
N GLN A 365 -24.66 -4.22 -15.19
CA GLN A 365 -24.29 -2.87 -15.63
C GLN A 365 -22.84 -2.79 -16.13
N GLY A 366 -22.04 -3.79 -15.84
CA GLY A 366 -20.66 -3.90 -16.26
C GLY A 366 -19.63 -3.98 -15.13
N PRO A 367 -18.37 -4.27 -15.49
CA PRO A 367 -17.27 -4.36 -14.56
C PRO A 367 -16.87 -2.99 -14.03
N ILE A 368 -16.42 -2.96 -12.77
CA ILE A 368 -15.98 -1.74 -12.10
C ILE A 368 -14.49 -1.52 -12.31
N ALA A 369 -14.13 -0.29 -12.71
CA ALA A 369 -12.74 0.18 -12.84
C ALA A 369 -12.53 1.43 -12.00
N VAL A 370 -11.31 1.65 -11.49
CA VAL A 370 -10.98 2.90 -10.80
C VAL A 370 -10.67 4.00 -11.80
N SER A 371 -11.26 5.15 -11.61
CA SER A 371 -10.95 6.36 -12.37
C SER A 371 -10.86 7.55 -11.42
N ASN A 372 -9.67 7.73 -10.84
CA ASN A 372 -9.37 8.98 -10.15
C ASN A 372 -8.76 9.98 -11.16
N PRO A 373 -8.85 11.28 -10.92
CA PRO A 373 -8.10 12.27 -11.69
C PRO A 373 -6.61 11.94 -11.78
N ASP A 374 -6.06 11.35 -10.72
CA ASP A 374 -4.65 10.96 -10.60
C ASP A 374 -4.32 9.66 -11.37
N PHE A 375 -5.31 8.94 -11.88
CA PHE A 375 -5.15 7.66 -12.59
C PHE A 375 -5.65 7.67 -14.04
N THR A 376 -6.00 8.84 -14.56
CA THR A 376 -6.73 8.96 -15.83
C THR A 376 -5.89 8.67 -17.08
N THR A 377 -4.60 8.41 -16.95
CA THR A 377 -3.67 8.40 -18.08
C THR A 377 -2.77 7.18 -18.18
N PHE A 378 -3.11 6.08 -17.50
CA PHE A 378 -2.39 4.84 -17.74
C PHE A 378 -2.64 4.36 -19.17
N THR A 379 -1.55 4.16 -19.88
CA THR A 379 -1.59 3.57 -21.22
C THR A 379 -0.91 2.21 -21.22
N ASP A 380 -1.40 1.31 -22.06
CA ASP A 380 -0.73 0.04 -22.32
C ASP A 380 0.59 0.28 -23.10
N ARG A 381 1.35 -0.80 -23.35
CA ARG A 381 2.60 -0.75 -24.12
C ARG A 381 2.43 -0.20 -25.55
N ARG A 382 1.21 -0.05 -26.06
CA ARG A 382 0.88 0.52 -27.35
C ARG A 382 0.51 1.99 -27.26
N GLY A 383 0.54 2.58 -26.07
CA GLY A 383 0.09 3.95 -25.83
C GLY A 383 -1.42 4.12 -25.79
N GLN A 384 -2.20 3.01 -25.74
CA GLN A 384 -3.64 3.09 -25.58
C GLN A 384 -4.01 3.29 -24.13
N PRO A 385 -5.07 4.07 -23.84
CA PRO A 385 -5.56 4.21 -22.48
C PRO A 385 -5.79 2.82 -21.88
N TYR A 386 -5.16 2.57 -20.74
CA TYR A 386 -5.30 1.32 -20.01
C TYR A 386 -6.24 1.57 -18.83
N PRO A 387 -7.47 1.08 -18.85
CA PRO A 387 -8.36 1.26 -17.73
C PRO A 387 -7.77 0.50 -16.53
N TRP A 388 -7.64 1.20 -15.43
CA TRP A 388 -7.04 0.66 -14.21
C TRP A 388 -8.04 -0.15 -13.39
N HIS A 389 -8.54 -1.21 -13.97
CA HIS A 389 -9.61 -2.05 -13.45
C HIS A 389 -9.12 -3.42 -12.99
N GLN A 390 -7.85 -3.73 -13.22
CA GLN A 390 -7.35 -5.09 -13.00
C GLN A 390 -7.12 -5.42 -11.53
N GLY A 391 -7.12 -4.42 -10.65
CA GLY A 391 -7.00 -4.61 -9.22
C GLY A 391 -8.22 -5.19 -8.53
N PHE A 392 -9.36 -5.23 -9.20
CA PHE A 392 -10.60 -5.76 -8.63
C PHE A 392 -10.87 -7.18 -9.09
N ARG A 393 -9.89 -8.05 -8.94
CA ARG A 393 -10.05 -9.47 -9.27
C ARG A 393 -11.00 -10.18 -8.31
N ARG A 394 -11.13 -9.67 -7.09
CA ARG A 394 -12.00 -10.23 -6.07
C ARG A 394 -12.49 -9.12 -5.16
N PHE A 395 -13.79 -9.06 -4.92
CA PHE A 395 -14.27 -8.30 -3.78
C PHE A 395 -13.75 -8.94 -2.51
N GLY A 396 -13.18 -8.14 -1.65
CA GLY A 396 -13.26 -8.42 -0.24
C GLY A 396 -14.68 -8.22 0.24
N ASP A 397 -14.90 -8.37 1.51
CA ASP A 397 -16.19 -8.05 2.12
C ASP A 397 -16.52 -6.58 1.83
N GLY A 398 -17.74 -6.30 1.45
CA GLY A 398 -18.17 -4.95 1.06
C GLY A 398 -19.66 -4.75 1.25
N ASN A 399 -20.10 -3.53 1.06
CA ASN A 399 -21.51 -3.19 1.02
C ASN A 399 -21.75 -2.03 0.05
N LEU A 400 -22.95 -1.88 -0.43
CA LEU A 400 -23.39 -0.81 -1.31
C LEU A 400 -24.16 0.23 -0.52
N ILE A 401 -24.00 1.50 -0.90
CA ILE A 401 -24.74 2.63 -0.34
C ILE A 401 -25.78 3.08 -1.35
N PRO A 402 -27.06 3.19 -0.94
CA PRO A 402 -28.16 3.37 -1.87
C PRO A 402 -28.14 4.65 -2.71
N THR A 403 -27.72 5.76 -2.14
CA THR A 403 -27.86 7.07 -2.78
C THR A 403 -26.73 7.41 -3.75
N THR A 404 -25.52 6.99 -3.45
CA THR A 404 -24.33 7.26 -4.25
C THR A 404 -23.81 6.03 -4.97
N VAL A 405 -24.39 4.86 -4.69
CA VAL A 405 -23.88 3.56 -5.14
C VAL A 405 -22.39 3.43 -4.78
N LEU A 406 -22.06 3.81 -3.56
CA LEU A 406 -20.72 3.65 -3.01
C LEU A 406 -20.51 2.20 -2.58
N LEU A 407 -19.43 1.63 -3.06
CA LEU A 407 -19.01 0.29 -2.75
C LEU A 407 -17.80 0.31 -1.83
N GLY A 408 -17.97 -0.21 -0.63
CA GLY A 408 -16.83 -0.51 0.24
C GLY A 408 -16.13 -1.77 -0.26
N VAL A 409 -14.91 -1.64 -0.76
CA VAL A 409 -14.11 -2.75 -1.26
C VAL A 409 -12.87 -2.93 -0.42
N CYS A 410 -12.67 -4.17 -0.03
CA CYS A 410 -11.42 -4.62 0.51
C CYS A 410 -10.54 -5.13 -0.64
N ALA A 411 -9.48 -4.42 -0.95
CA ALA A 411 -8.53 -4.88 -1.95
C ALA A 411 -7.78 -6.11 -1.43
N THR A 412 -7.58 -7.09 -2.28
CA THR A 412 -6.70 -8.22 -1.98
C THR A 412 -5.27 -7.76 -1.73
N ARG A 413 -4.43 -8.59 -1.10
CA ARG A 413 -3.02 -8.24 -0.89
C ARG A 413 -2.33 -7.88 -2.21
N GLU A 414 -2.59 -8.63 -3.27
CA GLU A 414 -2.04 -8.37 -4.60
C GLU A 414 -2.46 -6.99 -5.11
N ALA A 415 -3.73 -6.66 -5.04
CA ALA A 415 -4.24 -5.36 -5.46
C ALA A 415 -3.67 -4.20 -4.63
N GLN A 416 -3.45 -4.39 -3.33
CA GLN A 416 -2.81 -3.38 -2.47
C GLN A 416 -1.40 -3.03 -2.93
N TYR A 417 -0.63 -4.00 -3.37
CA TYR A 417 0.74 -3.79 -3.81
C TYR A 417 0.83 -3.23 -5.24
N THR A 418 -0.03 -3.70 -6.11
CA THR A 418 -0.02 -3.32 -7.52
C THR A 418 -0.63 -1.95 -7.76
N LEU A 419 -1.74 -1.66 -7.06
CA LEU A 419 -2.53 -0.45 -7.26
C LEU A 419 -2.36 0.57 -6.14
N ALA A 420 -1.51 0.30 -5.16
CA ALA A 420 -1.35 1.12 -3.95
C ALA A 420 -2.66 1.40 -3.19
N LEU A 421 -3.69 0.61 -3.41
CA LEU A 421 -4.95 0.76 -2.70
C LEU A 421 -4.78 0.38 -1.23
N ALA A 422 -5.44 1.12 -0.37
CA ALA A 422 -5.51 0.77 1.05
C ALA A 422 -6.30 -0.54 1.23
N PRO A 423 -6.09 -1.29 2.33
CA PRO A 423 -6.87 -2.48 2.64
C PRO A 423 -8.37 -2.24 2.57
N LEU A 424 -8.82 -1.08 2.99
CA LEU A 424 -10.19 -0.63 2.84
C LEU A 424 -10.23 0.59 1.94
N THR A 425 -10.88 0.45 0.81
CA THR A 425 -11.05 1.52 -0.17
C THR A 425 -12.51 1.62 -0.55
N LEU A 426 -13.05 2.83 -0.53
CA LEU A 426 -14.38 3.11 -1.01
C LEU A 426 -14.33 3.39 -2.51
N LEU A 427 -15.24 2.79 -3.25
CA LEU A 427 -15.43 3.05 -4.67
C LEU A 427 -16.75 3.78 -4.89
N GLU A 428 -16.69 5.04 -5.24
CA GLU A 428 -17.83 5.81 -5.67
C GLU A 428 -18.14 5.49 -7.12
N THR A 429 -19.12 4.63 -7.35
CA THR A 429 -19.53 4.18 -8.66
C THR A 429 -20.73 5.01 -9.12
N ARG A 430 -20.51 5.78 -10.17
CA ARG A 430 -21.65 6.36 -10.91
C ARG A 430 -21.84 5.55 -12.16
N VAL A 431 -23.04 5.07 -12.42
CA VAL A 431 -23.36 4.39 -13.67
C VAL A 431 -23.12 5.36 -14.81
N ARG A 432 -22.01 5.21 -15.49
CA ARG A 432 -21.61 6.05 -16.63
C ARG A 432 -21.35 5.16 -17.82
N ASN A 433 -21.96 5.52 -18.93
CA ASN A 433 -21.75 4.81 -20.19
C ASN A 433 -20.42 5.18 -20.88
N LYS A 434 -19.64 6.11 -20.33
CA LYS A 434 -18.35 6.54 -20.89
C LYS A 434 -17.31 6.73 -19.79
N PRO A 435 -16.03 6.41 -20.08
CA PRO A 435 -14.91 6.83 -19.25
C PRO A 435 -14.98 8.35 -19.02
N VAL A 436 -14.46 8.82 -17.87
CA VAL A 436 -14.16 10.25 -17.73
C VAL A 436 -13.00 10.52 -18.66
N GLU A 437 -13.28 11.09 -19.83
CA GLU A 437 -12.24 11.54 -20.74
C GLU A 437 -11.58 12.78 -20.15
N GLY A 438 -10.46 12.57 -19.46
CA GLY A 438 -9.48 13.63 -19.27
C GLY A 438 -8.57 13.73 -20.51
N PRO A 439 -7.88 14.83 -20.73
CA PRO A 439 -6.90 14.90 -21.80
C PRO A 439 -5.84 13.81 -21.57
N VAL A 440 -5.72 12.89 -22.53
CA VAL A 440 -4.64 11.90 -22.52
C VAL A 440 -3.34 12.66 -22.74
N VAL A 441 -2.60 12.91 -21.66
CA VAL A 441 -1.25 13.44 -21.77
C VAL A 441 -0.36 12.26 -22.16
N PRO A 442 0.29 12.28 -23.35
CA PRO A 442 1.20 11.21 -23.74
C PRO A 442 2.31 11.09 -22.71
N ARG A 443 2.42 9.91 -22.09
CA ARG A 443 3.46 9.61 -21.10
C ARG A 443 4.66 8.95 -21.79
N LYS A 444 5.86 9.47 -21.54
CA LYS A 444 7.08 8.91 -22.11
C LYS A 444 7.34 7.50 -21.62
N PRO A 445 7.54 6.50 -22.52
CA PRO A 445 7.82 5.13 -22.15
C PRO A 445 9.24 4.98 -21.58
N ILE A 446 9.38 4.46 -20.38
CA ILE A 446 10.64 4.26 -19.67
C ILE A 446 10.88 2.77 -19.41
N ALA A 447 12.10 2.30 -19.58
CA ALA A 447 12.53 1.00 -19.13
C ALA A 447 12.87 1.03 -17.64
N GLY A 448 12.30 0.11 -16.86
CA GLY A 448 12.70 -0.18 -15.50
C GLY A 448 13.71 -1.34 -15.47
N ILE A 449 14.85 -1.14 -14.82
CA ILE A 449 15.87 -2.17 -14.61
C ILE A 449 16.19 -2.21 -13.12
N THR A 450 16.00 -3.37 -12.48
CA THR A 450 16.26 -3.50 -11.06
C THR A 450 16.87 -4.85 -10.70
N THR A 451 17.58 -4.88 -9.58
CA THR A 451 18.12 -6.13 -9.02
C THR A 451 17.01 -6.97 -8.38
N VAL A 452 16.13 -6.35 -7.60
CA VAL A 452 14.96 -6.99 -6.99
C VAL A 452 13.77 -6.04 -6.98
N TYR A 453 12.55 -6.59 -7.05
CA TYR A 453 11.31 -5.82 -6.95
C TYR A 453 10.41 -6.46 -5.87
N ARG A 454 10.58 -6.04 -4.63
CA ARG A 454 9.79 -6.50 -3.49
C ARG A 454 9.28 -5.33 -2.67
N TYR A 455 8.36 -5.59 -1.76
CA TYR A 455 7.80 -4.57 -0.87
C TYR A 455 8.90 -3.76 -0.16
N ASN A 456 8.80 -2.44 -0.22
CA ASN A 456 9.77 -1.48 0.32
C ASN A 456 11.20 -1.60 -0.23
N SER A 457 11.42 -2.30 -1.34
CA SER A 457 12.71 -2.19 -2.04
C SER A 457 12.80 -0.88 -2.82
N HIS A 458 14.02 -0.38 -3.06
CA HIS A 458 14.23 0.80 -3.92
C HIS A 458 13.61 0.58 -5.32
N GLY A 459 13.64 -0.63 -5.85
CA GLY A 459 12.96 -0.97 -7.11
C GLY A 459 11.46 -0.66 -7.06
N GLU A 460 10.77 -1.05 -5.99
CA GLU A 460 9.36 -0.71 -5.80
C GLU A 460 9.18 0.79 -5.52
N LEU A 461 10.01 1.37 -4.65
CA LEU A 461 9.84 2.75 -4.20
C LEU A 461 10.17 3.80 -5.28
N ILE A 462 11.01 3.49 -6.24
CA ILE A 462 11.41 4.37 -7.35
C ILE A 462 10.69 3.98 -8.64
N ILE A 463 10.94 2.76 -9.14
CA ILE A 463 10.35 2.30 -10.41
C ILE A 463 8.84 2.09 -10.28
N GLY A 464 8.38 1.57 -9.14
CA GLY A 464 6.96 1.35 -8.90
C GLY A 464 6.12 2.63 -8.94
N ARG A 465 6.69 3.79 -8.60
CA ARG A 465 6.01 5.08 -8.75
C ARG A 465 5.71 5.47 -10.19
N LEU A 466 6.44 4.95 -11.17
CA LEU A 466 6.14 5.14 -12.59
C LEU A 466 4.86 4.41 -13.02
N ALA A 467 4.43 3.45 -12.23
CA ALA A 467 3.23 2.64 -12.42
C ALA A 467 2.11 2.97 -11.42
N GLN A 468 2.35 3.91 -10.51
CA GLN A 468 1.43 4.29 -9.43
C GLN A 468 1.43 5.82 -9.26
N THR A 469 0.83 6.31 -8.18
CA THR A 469 0.93 7.72 -7.82
C THR A 469 2.17 8.00 -6.95
N GLU A 470 2.51 9.27 -6.78
CA GLU A 470 3.66 9.71 -5.98
C GLU A 470 3.59 9.24 -4.51
N SER A 471 2.40 9.07 -3.96
CA SER A 471 2.17 8.58 -2.59
C SER A 471 2.03 7.05 -2.49
N MET A 472 2.03 6.33 -3.62
CA MET A 472 1.90 4.86 -3.70
C MET A 472 0.67 4.30 -2.97
N ASP A 473 -0.42 5.04 -2.91
CA ASP A 473 -1.69 4.63 -2.28
C ASP A 473 -2.92 5.14 -3.05
N GLY A 474 -2.72 5.47 -4.30
CA GLY A 474 -3.77 6.00 -5.16
C GLY A 474 -4.06 7.49 -4.93
N ARG A 475 -3.27 8.17 -4.11
CA ARG A 475 -3.34 9.61 -3.88
C ARG A 475 -2.15 10.32 -4.50
N GLY A 476 -2.31 11.64 -4.65
CA GLY A 476 -1.27 12.47 -5.24
C GLY A 476 -1.23 12.36 -6.76
N LYS A 477 -0.18 12.91 -7.32
CA LYS A 477 0.01 13.04 -8.76
C LYS A 477 0.54 11.75 -9.37
N GLU A 478 0.07 11.39 -10.54
CA GLU A 478 0.71 10.37 -11.38
C GLU A 478 2.01 10.86 -11.99
N SER A 479 2.92 9.92 -12.25
CA SER A 479 4.11 10.21 -13.03
C SER A 479 3.77 10.62 -14.46
N SER A 480 4.44 11.61 -14.99
CA SER A 480 4.39 11.96 -16.41
C SER A 480 5.14 10.96 -17.31
N LEU A 481 5.77 9.97 -16.70
CA LEU A 481 6.44 8.86 -17.36
C LEU A 481 5.58 7.59 -17.24
N ARG A 482 5.82 6.63 -18.11
CA ARG A 482 5.15 5.33 -18.12
C ARG A 482 6.17 4.20 -18.06
N LEU A 483 6.05 3.32 -17.09
CA LEU A 483 6.83 2.09 -17.03
C LEU A 483 6.42 1.17 -18.19
N ALA A 484 7.23 1.11 -19.24
CA ALA A 484 6.94 0.35 -20.45
C ALA A 484 7.42 -1.10 -20.37
N SER A 485 8.51 -1.32 -19.65
CA SER A 485 9.12 -2.62 -19.43
C SER A 485 9.73 -2.71 -18.05
N LEU A 486 9.91 -3.93 -17.56
CA LEU A 486 10.62 -4.20 -16.32
C LEU A 486 11.54 -5.42 -16.48
N TYR A 487 12.83 -5.20 -16.21
CA TYR A 487 13.82 -6.27 -16.02
C TYR A 487 14.15 -6.40 -14.54
N VAL A 488 14.12 -7.62 -14.01
CA VAL A 488 14.45 -7.95 -12.63
C VAL A 488 15.49 -9.07 -12.62
N ASP A 489 16.67 -8.78 -12.03
CA ASP A 489 17.81 -9.71 -12.02
C ASP A 489 17.58 -10.90 -11.07
N GLN A 490 17.02 -10.65 -9.88
CA GLN A 490 16.72 -11.67 -8.88
C GLN A 490 15.26 -11.58 -8.43
N LYS A 491 14.60 -12.73 -8.34
CA LYS A 491 13.22 -12.86 -7.88
C LYS A 491 13.16 -13.69 -6.58
N PRO A 492 13.53 -13.11 -5.43
CA PRO A 492 13.48 -13.80 -4.15
C PRO A 492 12.04 -14.06 -3.67
N LYS A 493 11.90 -14.79 -2.58
CA LYS A 493 10.60 -14.92 -1.89
C LYS A 493 10.05 -13.54 -1.56
N GLY A 494 8.81 -13.26 -1.96
CA GLY A 494 8.18 -11.94 -1.81
C GLY A 494 8.40 -10.99 -3.00
N ASP A 495 8.94 -11.49 -4.13
CA ASP A 495 8.95 -10.75 -5.40
C ASP A 495 7.54 -10.31 -5.79
N LYS A 496 7.42 -9.07 -6.25
CA LYS A 496 6.17 -8.43 -6.67
C LYS A 496 6.17 -8.03 -8.15
N SER A 497 7.25 -8.32 -8.86
CA SER A 497 7.42 -7.91 -10.25
C SER A 497 6.45 -8.61 -11.19
N VAL A 498 6.16 -9.89 -10.93
CA VAL A 498 5.26 -10.69 -11.77
C VAL A 498 3.83 -10.15 -11.70
N ASP A 499 3.37 -9.81 -10.50
CA ASP A 499 2.04 -9.24 -10.29
C ASP A 499 1.93 -7.87 -10.98
N LEU A 500 2.92 -6.99 -10.77
CA LEU A 500 2.97 -5.67 -11.41
C LEU A 500 2.93 -5.78 -12.95
N ILE A 501 3.76 -6.65 -13.51
CA ILE A 501 3.86 -6.87 -14.96
C ILE A 501 2.53 -7.35 -15.54
N ASN A 502 1.92 -8.34 -14.90
CA ASN A 502 0.66 -8.94 -15.36
C ASN A 502 -0.51 -7.96 -15.23
N ASP A 503 -0.59 -7.26 -14.11
CA ASP A 503 -1.72 -6.39 -13.80
C ASP A 503 -1.72 -5.12 -14.66
N LEU A 504 -0.55 -4.57 -14.99
CA LEU A 504 -0.44 -3.33 -15.75
C LEU A 504 -0.03 -3.54 -17.22
N GLY A 505 0.08 -4.79 -17.68
CA GLY A 505 0.48 -5.08 -19.06
C GLY A 505 1.88 -4.56 -19.42
N ILE A 506 2.77 -4.45 -18.41
CA ILE A 506 4.16 -4.04 -18.60
C ILE A 506 4.91 -5.15 -19.35
N PHE A 507 5.80 -4.78 -20.24
CA PHE A 507 6.61 -5.76 -20.94
C PHE A 507 7.58 -6.47 -19.99
N ASP A 508 7.41 -7.80 -19.81
CA ASP A 508 8.30 -8.65 -19.00
C ASP A 508 9.61 -8.88 -19.74
N ALA A 509 10.61 -8.07 -19.45
CA ALA A 509 11.91 -8.15 -20.10
C ALA A 509 12.75 -9.30 -19.52
N LYS A 510 13.23 -10.18 -20.36
CA LYS A 510 14.11 -11.30 -19.96
C LYS A 510 15.59 -10.91 -19.98
N THR A 511 15.91 -9.86 -20.71
CA THR A 511 17.25 -9.25 -20.77
C THR A 511 17.14 -7.74 -20.68
N ILE A 512 18.24 -7.09 -20.36
CA ILE A 512 18.31 -5.61 -20.38
C ILE A 512 18.06 -5.08 -21.81
N ALA A 513 18.55 -5.77 -22.83
CA ALA A 513 18.26 -5.41 -24.22
C ALA A 513 16.75 -5.48 -24.53
N ASP A 514 16.06 -6.50 -24.05
CA ASP A 514 14.60 -6.60 -24.20
C ASP A 514 13.88 -5.45 -23.53
N SER A 515 14.37 -4.99 -22.35
CA SER A 515 13.75 -3.87 -21.65
C SER A 515 13.81 -2.56 -22.45
N LEU A 516 14.88 -2.35 -23.24
CA LEU A 516 15.05 -1.16 -24.06
C LEU A 516 14.29 -1.25 -25.38
N THR A 517 14.16 -2.47 -25.92
CA THR A 517 13.57 -2.68 -27.25
C THR A 517 12.10 -3.08 -27.23
N LEU A 518 11.57 -3.51 -26.08
CA LEU A 518 10.23 -4.13 -25.96
C LEU A 518 10.04 -5.31 -26.96
N GLY A 519 11.12 -6.05 -27.23
CA GLY A 519 11.15 -7.13 -28.20
C GLY A 519 11.14 -6.69 -29.68
N GLN A 520 11.43 -5.41 -29.95
CA GLN A 520 11.47 -4.85 -31.32
C GLN A 520 12.91 -4.72 -31.82
N ASN A 521 13.06 -4.49 -33.13
CA ASN A 521 14.37 -4.22 -33.76
C ASN A 521 14.77 -2.71 -33.69
N LYS A 522 14.48 -2.05 -32.60
CA LYS A 522 14.83 -0.65 -32.31
C LYS A 522 14.72 -0.37 -30.82
N ILE A 523 15.33 0.71 -30.35
CA ILE A 523 15.04 1.25 -29.03
C ILE A 523 13.60 1.79 -29.03
N ALA A 524 12.77 1.26 -28.16
CA ALA A 524 11.33 1.55 -28.07
C ALA A 524 10.96 2.36 -26.81
N VAL A 525 11.97 2.72 -26.00
CA VAL A 525 11.82 3.56 -24.79
C VAL A 525 12.50 4.91 -24.96
N GLU A 526 12.10 5.89 -24.17
CA GLU A 526 12.63 7.25 -24.18
C GLU A 526 13.53 7.56 -22.97
N GLY A 527 13.76 6.59 -22.11
CA GLY A 527 14.66 6.68 -20.98
C GLY A 527 14.75 5.40 -20.19
N VAL A 528 15.67 5.36 -19.23
CA VAL A 528 15.94 4.21 -18.35
C VAL A 528 15.96 4.66 -16.90
N SER A 529 15.25 3.93 -16.03
CA SER A 529 15.35 4.00 -14.57
C SER A 529 16.01 2.73 -14.07
N LEU A 530 17.28 2.84 -13.63
CA LEU A 530 18.09 1.73 -13.14
C LEU A 530 18.21 1.79 -11.61
N VAL A 531 17.74 0.74 -10.92
CA VAL A 531 17.77 0.63 -9.46
C VAL A 531 18.42 -0.69 -9.07
N ALA A 532 19.72 -0.65 -8.73
CA ALA A 532 20.49 -1.84 -8.37
C ALA A 532 21.00 -1.71 -6.94
N GLU A 533 20.09 -1.89 -5.96
CA GLU A 533 20.37 -1.59 -4.54
C GLU A 533 20.04 -2.72 -3.57
N HIS A 534 19.31 -3.72 -3.96
CA HIS A 534 18.95 -4.85 -3.11
C HIS A 534 19.24 -6.17 -3.82
N GLY A 535 19.25 -7.25 -3.07
CA GLY A 535 19.52 -8.59 -3.57
C GLY A 535 20.73 -9.22 -2.87
N GLU A 536 21.03 -10.42 -3.26
CA GLU A 536 22.17 -11.19 -2.72
C GLU A 536 23.36 -11.07 -3.67
N TYR A 537 24.31 -10.23 -3.31
CA TYR A 537 25.53 -9.97 -4.08
C TYR A 537 26.76 -10.12 -3.18
N PRO A 538 27.92 -10.49 -3.74
CA PRO A 538 29.15 -10.62 -2.98
C PRO A 538 29.59 -9.29 -2.40
N LYS A 539 30.45 -9.35 -1.38
CA LYS A 539 31.15 -8.18 -0.85
C LYS A 539 32.61 -8.19 -1.29
N SER A 540 33.13 -7.00 -1.55
CA SER A 540 34.56 -6.82 -1.75
C SER A 540 35.35 -7.06 -0.45
N PRO A 541 36.67 -7.22 -0.50
CA PRO A 541 37.52 -7.29 0.71
C PRO A 541 37.41 -6.06 1.61
N SER A 542 37.14 -4.89 1.06
CA SER A 542 36.89 -3.65 1.81
C SER A 542 35.46 -3.51 2.37
N GLY A 543 34.57 -4.46 2.07
CA GLY A 543 33.20 -4.53 2.59
C GLY A 543 32.12 -3.91 1.71
N ALA A 544 32.45 -3.34 0.55
CA ALA A 544 31.47 -2.83 -0.41
C ALA A 544 30.63 -3.96 -1.02
N ILE A 545 29.32 -3.75 -1.14
CA ILE A 545 28.42 -4.70 -1.82
C ILE A 545 28.56 -4.52 -3.34
N GLN A 546 28.93 -5.60 -4.02
CA GLN A 546 29.22 -5.58 -5.45
C GLN A 546 27.95 -5.72 -6.30
N PHE A 547 27.13 -4.67 -6.32
CA PHE A 547 25.96 -4.63 -7.17
C PHE A 547 26.32 -4.68 -8.67
N PRO A 548 25.54 -5.33 -9.54
CA PRO A 548 25.88 -5.58 -10.93
C PRO A 548 25.76 -4.35 -11.86
N LYS A 549 25.99 -3.12 -11.35
CA LYS A 549 25.79 -1.87 -12.09
C LYS A 549 26.65 -1.80 -13.34
N ARG A 550 27.94 -2.16 -13.20
CA ARG A 550 28.85 -2.20 -14.34
C ARG A 550 28.30 -3.10 -15.47
N LYS A 551 27.92 -4.34 -15.16
CA LYS A 551 27.33 -5.28 -16.09
C LYS A 551 26.04 -4.74 -16.72
N PHE A 552 25.18 -4.10 -15.93
CA PHE A 552 23.94 -3.55 -16.44
C PHE A 552 24.20 -2.41 -17.43
N PHE A 553 25.12 -1.52 -17.12
CA PHE A 553 25.49 -0.43 -18.04
C PHE A 553 26.18 -0.96 -19.31
N GLU A 554 26.99 -2.00 -19.22
CA GLU A 554 27.58 -2.65 -20.42
C GLU A 554 26.50 -3.13 -21.40
N GLU A 555 25.44 -3.77 -20.87
CA GLU A 555 24.33 -4.23 -21.72
C GLU A 555 23.47 -3.06 -22.24
N ILE A 556 23.27 -2.02 -21.47
CA ILE A 556 22.59 -0.79 -21.94
C ILE A 556 23.38 -0.18 -23.09
N PHE A 557 24.68 0.09 -22.89
CA PHE A 557 25.52 0.72 -23.91
C PHE A 557 25.65 -0.13 -25.17
N LYS A 558 25.85 -1.42 -25.05
CA LYS A 558 25.86 -2.36 -26.17
C LYS A 558 24.55 -2.32 -26.96
N THR A 559 23.42 -2.24 -26.28
CA THR A 559 22.11 -2.16 -26.93
C THR A 559 21.92 -0.82 -27.62
N VAL A 560 22.28 0.29 -26.96
CA VAL A 560 22.23 1.64 -27.52
C VAL A 560 23.08 1.75 -28.78
N ASP A 561 24.31 1.25 -28.75
CA ASP A 561 25.22 1.24 -29.88
C ASP A 561 24.71 0.40 -31.05
N LYS A 562 24.17 -0.80 -30.76
CA LYS A 562 23.61 -1.70 -31.77
C LYS A 562 22.50 -1.05 -32.59
N TYR A 563 21.68 -0.22 -31.97
CA TYR A 563 20.56 0.43 -32.63
C TYR A 563 20.81 1.92 -32.98
N GLY A 564 22.05 2.41 -32.77
CA GLY A 564 22.46 3.78 -33.10
C GLY A 564 21.70 4.87 -32.35
N LYS A 565 21.16 4.55 -31.16
CA LYS A 565 20.41 5.53 -30.35
C LYS A 565 21.39 6.32 -29.48
N ARG A 566 21.49 7.64 -29.72
CA ARG A 566 22.26 8.57 -28.86
C ARG A 566 21.30 9.38 -27.99
N GLY A 567 21.81 9.91 -26.90
CA GLY A 567 21.08 10.84 -26.05
C GLY A 567 19.93 10.20 -25.24
N LEU A 568 19.95 8.86 -25.00
CA LEU A 568 18.94 8.21 -24.18
C LEU A 568 19.17 8.57 -22.70
N PRO A 569 18.23 9.26 -22.03
CA PRO A 569 18.41 9.62 -20.61
C PRO A 569 18.41 8.38 -19.69
N VAL A 570 19.31 8.39 -18.68
CA VAL A 570 19.42 7.31 -17.69
C VAL A 570 19.47 7.89 -16.28
N PHE A 571 18.60 7.41 -15.43
CA PHE A 571 18.73 7.56 -13.99
C PHE A 571 19.32 6.28 -13.37
N CYS A 572 20.29 6.43 -12.47
CA CYS A 572 20.88 5.36 -11.68
C CYS A 572 20.71 5.67 -10.18
N ASP A 573 20.03 4.78 -9.45
CA ASP A 573 19.99 4.88 -8.00
C ASP A 573 21.41 4.73 -7.39
N LYS A 574 21.59 5.25 -6.20
CA LYS A 574 22.88 5.20 -5.48
C LYS A 574 23.46 3.79 -5.44
N HIS A 575 24.77 3.57 -5.45
CA HIS A 575 25.85 4.49 -5.91
C HIS A 575 25.84 4.62 -7.44
N LEU A 576 26.82 5.30 -8.04
CA LEU A 576 27.00 5.13 -9.49
C LEU A 576 27.61 3.76 -9.79
N ALA A 577 28.58 3.31 -8.98
CA ALA A 577 29.08 1.94 -8.86
C ALA A 577 29.76 1.74 -7.50
N ASP A 578 30.10 0.50 -7.16
CA ASP A 578 30.77 0.10 -5.92
C ASP A 578 32.29 0.40 -5.91
N THR A 579 32.89 0.64 -7.07
CA THR A 579 34.27 1.09 -7.21
C THR A 579 34.38 2.37 -8.02
N TRP A 580 35.41 3.18 -7.72
CA TRP A 580 35.72 4.36 -8.53
C TRP A 580 35.95 4.02 -10.01
N ILE A 581 36.66 2.93 -10.28
CA ILE A 581 37.00 2.53 -11.65
C ILE A 581 35.73 2.30 -12.48
N ASP A 582 34.77 1.60 -11.92
CA ASP A 582 33.51 1.30 -12.60
C ASP A 582 32.60 2.54 -12.66
N ALA A 583 32.54 3.32 -11.60
CA ALA A 583 31.77 4.58 -11.61
C ALA A 583 32.30 5.53 -12.69
N LYS A 584 33.60 5.71 -12.77
CA LYS A 584 34.24 6.56 -13.78
C LYS A 584 34.03 6.03 -15.20
N TRP A 585 34.14 4.75 -15.39
CA TRP A 585 33.87 4.12 -16.70
C TRP A 585 32.41 4.31 -17.14
N ILE A 586 31.44 4.11 -16.24
CA ILE A 586 30.02 4.32 -16.54
C ILE A 586 29.79 5.77 -17.00
N TYR A 587 30.33 6.71 -16.24
CA TYR A 587 30.24 8.14 -16.54
C TYR A 587 30.84 8.48 -17.91
N ASP A 588 32.05 8.02 -18.20
CA ASP A 588 32.74 8.30 -19.46
C ASP A 588 32.01 7.69 -20.65
N GLU A 589 31.54 6.46 -20.53
CA GLU A 589 30.84 5.77 -21.59
C GLU A 589 29.45 6.38 -21.87
N ALA A 590 28.77 6.87 -20.83
CA ALA A 590 27.52 7.63 -21.00
C ALA A 590 27.76 8.94 -21.75
N LYS A 591 28.82 9.69 -21.37
CA LYS A 591 29.21 10.91 -22.08
C LYS A 591 29.55 10.69 -23.55
N LYS A 592 30.29 9.63 -23.90
CA LYS A 592 30.61 9.29 -25.29
C LYS A 592 29.36 9.10 -26.16
N ARG A 593 28.23 8.73 -25.53
CA ARG A 593 26.94 8.49 -26.22
C ARG A 593 25.95 9.63 -26.07
N ASP A 594 26.37 10.78 -25.56
CA ASP A 594 25.55 11.96 -25.29
C ASP A 594 24.33 11.65 -24.40
N MET A 595 24.46 10.66 -23.51
CA MET A 595 23.38 10.22 -22.64
C MET A 595 23.24 11.16 -21.44
N PRO A 596 22.14 11.91 -21.30
CA PRO A 596 21.85 12.62 -20.07
C PRO A 596 21.79 11.64 -18.89
N MET A 597 22.54 11.91 -17.84
CA MET A 597 22.64 11.00 -16.72
C MET A 597 22.38 11.72 -15.41
N MET A 598 21.53 11.13 -14.59
CA MET A 598 21.36 11.47 -13.18
C MET A 598 21.61 10.25 -12.33
N ALA A 599 22.17 10.48 -11.16
CA ALA A 599 22.35 9.43 -10.18
C ALA A 599 22.21 10.00 -8.76
N GLY A 600 22.19 9.11 -7.76
CA GLY A 600 22.40 9.44 -6.37
C GLY A 600 21.22 9.27 -5.44
N SER A 601 21.35 9.90 -4.28
CA SER A 601 20.48 9.77 -3.14
C SER A 601 19.32 10.76 -3.16
N SER A 602 18.14 10.31 -2.72
CA SER A 602 17.01 11.19 -2.43
C SER A 602 17.27 12.16 -1.25
N MET A 603 18.25 11.87 -0.38
CA MET A 603 18.53 12.70 0.80
C MET A 603 18.98 14.11 0.41
N SER A 604 19.83 14.23 -0.61
CA SER A 604 20.40 15.53 -1.03
C SER A 604 19.35 16.54 -1.51
N ILE A 605 18.16 16.06 -1.90
CA ILE A 605 17.09 16.84 -2.51
C ILE A 605 15.82 16.90 -1.66
N ALA A 606 15.72 16.10 -0.59
CA ALA A 606 14.57 16.05 0.30
C ALA A 606 14.48 17.27 1.23
N TRP A 607 13.71 17.16 2.30
CA TRP A 607 13.51 18.25 3.26
C TRP A 607 14.72 18.48 4.13
N ARG A 608 14.86 19.72 4.62
CA ARG A 608 15.91 20.15 5.55
C ARG A 608 15.28 20.91 6.70
N ASP A 609 15.84 20.75 7.89
CA ASP A 609 15.35 21.41 9.11
C ASP A 609 16.56 22.03 9.87
N PRO A 610 16.66 23.35 9.96
CA PRO A 610 15.82 24.35 9.29
C PRO A 610 15.94 24.28 7.77
N PRO A 611 14.95 24.81 7.00
CA PRO A 611 14.91 24.72 5.54
C PRO A 611 15.87 25.72 4.89
N ILE A 612 17.17 25.49 5.09
CA ILE A 612 18.26 26.31 4.59
C ILE A 612 19.15 25.54 3.62
N ASP A 613 19.89 26.27 2.82
CA ASP A 613 20.93 25.76 1.93
C ASP A 613 22.24 26.52 2.21
N LEU A 614 23.37 25.97 1.76
CA LEU A 614 24.61 26.71 1.76
C LEU A 614 24.48 27.84 0.75
N PRO A 615 24.64 29.11 1.15
CA PRO A 615 24.63 30.22 0.18
C PRO A 615 25.75 30.02 -0.86
N ARG A 616 25.43 30.32 -2.13
CA ARG A 616 26.43 30.20 -3.19
C ARG A 616 27.65 31.09 -2.90
N ASP A 617 28.77 30.62 -3.37
CA ASP A 617 30.07 31.30 -3.25
C ASP A 617 30.55 31.51 -1.78
N THR A 618 29.96 30.75 -0.83
CA THR A 618 30.44 30.70 0.53
C THR A 618 31.82 30.03 0.58
N LYS A 619 32.79 30.66 1.22
CA LYS A 619 34.10 30.06 1.51
C LYS A 619 33.97 29.14 2.72
N VAL A 620 33.83 27.85 2.47
CA VAL A 620 33.69 26.83 3.49
C VAL A 620 35.07 26.36 3.94
N LYS A 621 35.35 26.38 5.24
CA LYS A 621 36.57 25.82 5.82
C LYS A 621 36.43 24.34 6.13
N GLU A 622 35.34 24.00 6.79
CA GLU A 622 35.13 22.64 7.24
C GLU A 622 33.62 22.33 7.32
N ILE A 623 33.23 21.09 7.00
CA ILE A 623 31.87 20.57 7.12
C ILE A 623 31.88 19.20 7.78
N HIS A 624 30.97 18.96 8.74
CA HIS A 624 30.75 17.67 9.35
C HIS A 624 29.35 17.16 9.02
N THR A 625 29.27 15.88 8.71
CA THR A 625 27.98 15.20 8.51
C THR A 625 27.96 13.94 9.35
N ILE A 626 26.85 13.71 10.05
CA ILE A 626 26.61 12.53 10.88
C ILE A 626 25.73 11.53 10.16
N SER A 627 26.07 10.26 10.30
CA SER A 627 25.40 9.09 9.76
C SER A 627 25.37 7.95 10.79
N TYR A 628 24.71 6.88 10.43
CA TYR A 628 24.61 5.64 11.21
C TYR A 628 24.57 4.43 10.27
N HIS A 629 24.51 3.20 10.81
CA HIS A 629 24.54 1.95 10.06
C HIS A 629 25.83 1.75 9.24
N LEU A 630 25.73 1.16 8.06
CA LEU A 630 26.85 0.80 7.20
C LEU A 630 27.33 1.99 6.37
N ILE A 631 28.63 2.18 6.29
CA ILE A 631 29.26 3.25 5.50
C ILE A 631 28.89 3.12 4.02
N ASP A 632 28.98 1.90 3.48
CA ASP A 632 28.69 1.61 2.08
C ASP A 632 27.25 2.05 1.68
N VAL A 633 26.28 1.90 2.56
CA VAL A 633 24.86 2.15 2.27
C VAL A 633 24.42 3.52 2.83
N TYR A 634 24.50 3.69 4.15
CA TYR A 634 24.01 4.88 4.85
C TYR A 634 25.02 6.04 4.81
N GLY A 635 26.31 5.73 4.90
CA GLY A 635 27.37 6.72 4.75
C GLY A 635 27.38 7.37 3.37
N PHE A 636 27.01 6.63 2.32
CA PHE A 636 26.83 7.21 0.99
C PHE A 636 25.81 8.34 0.98
N HIS A 637 24.65 8.16 1.63
CA HIS A 637 23.64 9.22 1.73
C HIS A 637 24.20 10.48 2.40
N ALA A 638 24.97 10.29 3.48
CA ALA A 638 25.61 11.39 4.20
C ALA A 638 26.60 12.15 3.31
N PHE A 639 27.42 11.43 2.54
CA PHE A 639 28.33 12.05 1.58
C PHE A 639 27.60 12.80 0.46
N GLU A 640 26.51 12.25 -0.07
CA GLU A 640 25.67 12.91 -1.09
C GLU A 640 25.05 14.20 -0.56
N GLY A 641 24.48 14.18 0.65
CA GLY A 641 23.95 15.38 1.29
C GLY A 641 25.03 16.42 1.54
N MET A 642 26.16 16.00 2.07
CA MET A 642 27.33 16.86 2.29
C MET A 642 27.82 17.49 0.98
N GLN A 643 27.95 16.69 -0.08
CA GLN A 643 28.41 17.16 -1.39
C GLN A 643 27.41 18.11 -2.04
N ALA A 644 26.10 17.92 -1.85
CA ALA A 644 25.08 18.84 -2.34
C ALA A 644 25.17 20.24 -1.70
N LEU A 645 25.71 20.34 -0.49
CA LEU A 645 26.07 21.63 0.12
C LEU A 645 27.39 22.15 -0.45
N LEU A 646 28.43 21.30 -0.47
CA LEU A 646 29.79 21.72 -0.85
C LEU A 646 29.91 22.13 -2.32
N GLU A 647 29.13 21.58 -3.24
CA GLU A 647 29.22 22.00 -4.66
C GLU A 647 28.79 23.46 -4.90
N ARG A 648 28.22 24.10 -3.86
CA ARG A 648 27.80 25.52 -3.89
C ARG A 648 28.89 26.47 -3.33
N ARG A 649 29.99 25.93 -2.81
CA ARG A 649 31.07 26.74 -2.22
C ARG A 649 31.79 27.58 -3.27
N ALA A 650 32.53 28.57 -2.81
CA ALA A 650 33.31 29.45 -3.68
C ALA A 650 34.24 28.66 -4.60
N GLY A 651 34.16 28.93 -5.91
CA GLY A 651 34.91 28.18 -6.92
C GLY A 651 34.23 26.92 -7.45
N GLY A 652 33.17 26.39 -6.79
CA GLY A 652 32.52 25.13 -7.13
C GLY A 652 33.32 23.91 -6.64
N GLU A 653 33.09 22.74 -7.26
CA GLU A 653 33.81 21.52 -6.92
C GLU A 653 35.23 21.47 -7.54
N THR A 654 36.20 21.12 -6.73
CA THR A 654 37.65 21.15 -7.10
C THR A 654 38.30 19.76 -7.11
N GLY A 655 37.58 18.73 -6.72
CA GLY A 655 38.09 17.38 -6.54
C GLY A 655 38.72 17.13 -5.17
N VAL A 656 38.91 15.87 -4.87
CA VAL A 656 39.47 15.39 -3.58
C VAL A 656 40.94 15.11 -3.66
N LYS A 657 41.68 15.57 -2.66
CA LYS A 657 43.12 15.39 -2.54
C LYS A 657 43.47 14.10 -1.82
N ALA A 658 42.79 13.83 -0.71
CA ALA A 658 43.07 12.66 0.13
C ALA A 658 41.85 12.27 0.95
N VAL A 659 41.76 10.98 1.30
CA VAL A 659 40.79 10.41 2.21
C VAL A 659 41.50 9.60 3.30
N GLN A 660 41.07 9.77 4.56
CA GLN A 660 41.51 8.96 5.68
C GLN A 660 40.32 8.54 6.55
N THR A 661 40.24 7.29 6.93
CA THR A 661 39.18 6.78 7.79
C THR A 661 39.74 6.28 9.12
N LEU A 662 39.28 6.86 10.21
CA LEU A 662 39.66 6.43 11.57
C LEU A 662 38.52 5.68 12.23
N LYS A 663 38.87 4.77 13.14
CA LYS A 663 37.90 3.92 13.85
C LYS A 663 38.20 3.85 15.34
N GLY A 664 37.17 3.67 16.17
CA GLY A 664 37.31 3.48 17.63
C GLY A 664 37.87 4.70 18.33
N PRO A 665 38.76 4.53 19.33
CA PRO A 665 39.28 5.64 20.12
C PRO A 665 40.01 6.71 19.32
N ASP A 666 40.61 6.35 18.18
CA ASP A 666 41.34 7.30 17.33
C ASP A 666 40.40 8.37 16.73
N VAL A 667 39.10 8.10 16.62
CA VAL A 667 38.09 9.09 16.20
C VAL A 667 38.07 10.27 17.18
N TRP A 668 37.98 9.98 18.46
CA TRP A 668 37.92 11.03 19.50
C TRP A 668 39.25 11.74 19.68
N LYS A 669 40.34 10.99 19.67
CA LYS A 669 41.72 11.53 19.73
C LYS A 669 41.96 12.52 18.58
N ALA A 670 41.47 12.25 17.38
CA ALA A 670 41.60 13.18 16.25
C ALA A 670 40.89 14.52 16.51
N GLY A 671 39.76 14.52 17.21
CA GLY A 671 39.12 15.76 17.65
C GLY A 671 39.90 16.50 18.72
N GLU A 672 40.48 15.79 19.69
CA GLU A 672 41.32 16.36 20.74
C GLU A 672 42.60 17.00 20.19
N THR A 673 43.19 16.38 19.16
CA THR A 673 44.42 16.87 18.52
C THR A 673 44.18 17.91 17.41
N GLY A 674 42.93 18.26 17.14
CA GLY A 674 42.57 19.28 16.17
C GLY A 674 42.63 18.83 14.69
N ILE A 675 42.64 17.51 14.44
CA ILE A 675 42.55 16.99 13.07
C ILE A 675 41.21 17.38 12.46
N TYR A 676 40.16 17.42 13.29
CA TYR A 676 38.87 18.01 12.94
C TYR A 676 38.35 18.94 14.04
N ASP A 677 37.44 19.87 13.68
CA ASP A 677 36.87 20.83 14.62
C ASP A 677 35.76 20.20 15.48
N ARG A 678 36.08 19.94 16.77
CA ARG A 678 35.14 19.36 17.72
C ARG A 678 33.84 20.17 17.87
N LYS A 679 33.93 21.51 17.86
CA LYS A 679 32.74 22.39 17.97
C LYS A 679 31.79 22.20 16.83
N LEU A 680 32.29 21.85 15.64
CA LEU A 680 31.48 21.60 14.47
C LEU A 680 30.76 20.26 14.58
N LEU A 681 31.42 19.22 15.14
CA LEU A 681 30.75 17.96 15.46
C LEU A 681 29.64 18.18 16.50
N ASP A 682 29.90 18.96 17.55
CA ASP A 682 28.91 19.27 18.58
C ASP A 682 27.71 20.02 18.01
N ALA A 683 27.92 20.93 17.05
CA ALA A 683 26.82 21.61 16.34
C ALA A 683 25.99 20.67 15.45
N ALA A 684 26.62 19.70 14.81
CA ALA A 684 25.92 18.68 14.05
C ALA A 684 25.08 17.75 14.96
N LEU A 685 25.65 17.36 16.12
CA LEU A 685 24.94 16.58 17.13
C LEU A 685 23.73 17.35 17.72
N ALA A 686 23.89 18.66 17.97
CA ALA A 686 22.83 19.51 18.49
C ALA A 686 21.65 19.70 17.50
N ALA A 687 21.88 19.51 16.21
CA ALA A 687 20.83 19.57 15.18
C ALA A 687 19.93 18.32 15.12
N MET A 688 20.26 17.25 15.84
CA MET A 688 19.48 16.02 15.87
C MET A 688 18.20 16.18 16.68
N THR A 689 17.15 15.50 16.23
CA THR A 689 15.85 15.48 16.91
C THR A 689 15.34 14.07 17.21
N LEU A 690 15.73 13.06 16.42
CA LEU A 690 15.20 11.69 16.57
C LEU A 690 15.96 10.87 17.63
N SER A 691 17.22 11.14 17.84
CA SER A 691 18.04 10.46 18.86
C SER A 691 18.92 11.46 19.59
N PRO A 692 18.33 12.37 20.37
CA PRO A 692 19.11 13.33 21.12
C PRO A 692 19.98 12.61 22.16
N ILE A 693 21.20 13.08 22.35
CA ILE A 693 22.08 12.58 23.41
C ILE A 693 21.44 12.95 24.75
N PRO A 694 21.19 11.97 25.64
CA PRO A 694 20.56 12.25 26.92
C PRO A 694 21.36 13.28 27.75
N PRO A 695 20.71 14.13 28.54
CA PRO A 695 21.37 15.08 29.40
C PRO A 695 22.43 14.40 30.30
N GLY A 696 23.65 14.95 30.37
CA GLY A 696 24.74 14.41 31.16
C GLY A 696 25.49 13.22 30.54
N LYS A 697 25.07 12.76 29.32
CA LYS A 697 25.82 11.79 28.55
C LYS A 697 26.62 12.49 27.44
N ARG A 698 27.75 11.92 27.11
CA ARG A 698 28.52 12.34 25.93
C ARG A 698 28.39 11.28 24.84
N VAL A 699 28.53 11.68 23.59
CA VAL A 699 28.48 10.76 22.45
C VAL A 699 29.53 9.64 22.57
N GLU A 700 30.68 9.96 23.12
CA GLU A 700 31.78 9.03 23.38
C GLU A 700 31.40 7.90 24.36
N ASP A 701 30.51 8.19 25.30
CA ASP A 701 30.06 7.20 26.29
C ASP A 701 29.04 6.21 25.69
N MET A 702 28.41 6.57 24.57
CA MET A 702 27.34 5.82 23.93
C MET A 702 27.83 5.00 22.73
N VAL A 703 28.79 5.51 21.96
CA VAL A 703 29.25 4.90 20.71
C VAL A 703 30.51 4.08 20.95
N LYS A 704 30.38 2.75 20.88
CA LYS A 704 31.49 1.81 21.09
C LYS A 704 32.47 1.75 19.93
N GLU A 705 31.96 1.84 18.71
CA GLU A 705 32.71 1.68 17.47
C GLU A 705 32.47 2.90 16.55
N PRO A 706 32.91 4.11 16.95
CA PRO A 706 32.78 5.28 16.08
C PRO A 706 33.71 5.15 14.86
N VAL A 707 33.25 5.71 13.74
CA VAL A 707 34.05 5.85 12.53
C VAL A 707 33.98 7.30 12.05
N VAL A 708 35.10 7.85 11.58
CA VAL A 708 35.14 9.12 10.86
C VAL A 708 35.92 8.98 9.57
N ALA A 709 35.32 9.37 8.46
CA ALA A 709 36.00 9.57 7.18
C ALA A 709 36.34 11.05 7.05
N ILE A 710 37.62 11.36 6.92
CA ILE A 710 38.18 12.70 6.75
C ILE A 710 38.51 12.86 5.26
N VAL A 711 37.91 13.82 4.61
CA VAL A 711 38.08 14.12 3.18
C VAL A 711 38.72 15.49 3.04
N GLU A 712 39.86 15.55 2.40
CA GLU A 712 40.57 16.78 2.08
C GLU A 712 40.33 17.14 0.60
N TYR A 713 39.66 18.26 0.36
CA TYR A 713 39.48 18.77 -1.00
C TYR A 713 40.71 19.55 -1.47
N ARG A 714 40.85 19.69 -2.79
CA ARG A 714 42.05 20.36 -3.38
C ARG A 714 42.11 21.86 -3.09
N ASP A 715 41.00 22.51 -2.84
CA ASP A 715 40.90 23.92 -2.44
C ASP A 715 41.23 24.17 -0.94
N GLY A 716 41.51 23.11 -0.20
CA GLY A 716 41.79 23.18 1.24
C GLY A 716 40.55 23.01 2.14
N THR A 717 39.35 22.88 1.60
CA THR A 717 38.15 22.54 2.35
C THR A 717 38.29 21.15 2.97
N LYS A 718 37.93 21.00 4.23
CA LYS A 718 37.91 19.71 4.94
C LYS A 718 36.49 19.27 5.17
N ALA A 719 36.22 17.97 4.98
CA ALA A 719 34.94 17.38 5.31
C ALA A 719 35.11 16.12 6.18
N CYS A 720 34.23 15.94 7.15
CA CYS A 720 34.22 14.77 8.02
C CYS A 720 32.84 14.12 8.02
N MET A 721 32.77 12.84 7.66
CA MET A 721 31.58 12.05 7.79
C MET A 721 31.72 11.05 8.95
N PHE A 722 30.88 11.20 9.96
CA PHE A 722 30.86 10.38 11.15
C PHE A 722 29.79 9.29 11.06
N THR A 723 30.13 8.06 11.41
CA THR A 723 29.17 6.96 11.63
C THR A 723 29.15 6.66 13.13
N LEU A 724 28.02 6.98 13.81
CA LEU A 724 27.91 6.96 15.27
C LEU A 724 26.79 5.98 15.73
N ASN A 725 26.99 4.71 15.43
CA ASN A 725 26.06 3.65 15.76
C ASN A 725 25.81 3.52 17.27
N GLY A 726 24.55 3.45 17.68
CA GLY A 726 24.14 3.34 19.08
C GLY A 726 23.80 4.67 19.75
N ALA A 727 24.17 5.81 19.15
CA ALA A 727 23.84 7.13 19.69
C ALA A 727 22.91 7.94 18.78
N VAL A 728 22.83 7.62 17.48
CA VAL A 728 22.14 8.44 16.50
C VAL A 728 21.24 7.60 15.59
N ALA A 729 20.13 8.21 15.13
CA ALA A 729 19.22 7.69 14.12
C ALA A 729 18.76 8.82 13.17
N ASP A 730 19.58 9.83 13.00
CA ASP A 730 19.35 11.00 12.17
C ASP A 730 20.56 11.29 11.29
N TRP A 731 20.37 12.01 10.19
CA TRP A 731 21.43 12.61 9.41
C TRP A 731 21.42 14.12 9.64
N THR A 732 22.57 14.64 10.04
CA THR A 732 22.74 16.08 10.26
C THR A 732 24.03 16.57 9.63
N SER A 733 24.08 17.85 9.24
CA SER A 733 25.29 18.49 8.77
C SER A 733 25.49 19.80 9.47
N ALA A 734 26.74 20.14 9.76
CA ALA A 734 27.17 21.47 10.23
C ALA A 734 28.39 21.92 9.45
N TRP A 735 28.43 23.19 9.06
CA TRP A 735 29.57 23.77 8.34
C TRP A 735 30.04 25.07 8.96
N LYS A 736 31.33 25.34 8.80
CA LYS A 736 31.96 26.56 9.23
C LYS A 736 32.53 27.32 8.02
N ASP A 737 32.16 28.59 7.88
CA ASP A 737 32.69 29.47 6.85
C ASP A 737 34.03 30.10 7.24
N ASP A 738 34.58 30.96 6.35
CA ASP A 738 35.87 31.67 6.58
C ASP A 738 35.77 32.73 7.65
N THR A 739 34.58 33.20 8.02
CA THR A 739 34.36 34.12 9.15
C THR A 739 34.35 33.41 10.51
N GLY A 740 34.28 32.08 10.51
CA GLY A 740 34.13 31.24 11.69
C GLY A 740 32.67 31.00 12.12
N LYS A 741 31.69 31.48 11.35
CA LYS A 741 30.28 31.21 11.61
C LYS A 741 29.95 29.76 11.34
N ILE A 742 29.27 29.15 12.31
CA ILE A 742 28.76 27.78 12.20
C ILE A 742 27.26 27.81 11.89
N SER A 743 26.87 27.04 10.92
CA SER A 743 25.45 26.75 10.57
C SER A 743 25.25 25.25 10.54
N SER A 744 24.03 24.78 10.86
CA SER A 744 23.71 23.37 10.86
C SER A 744 22.31 23.12 10.35
N LEU A 745 22.06 21.91 9.90
CA LEU A 745 20.74 21.42 9.49
C LEU A 745 20.64 19.92 9.74
N ARG A 746 19.41 19.45 9.84
CA ARG A 746 19.03 18.06 9.80
C ARG A 746 18.47 17.73 8.42
N TRP A 747 18.86 16.59 7.87
CA TRP A 747 18.27 16.01 6.68
C TRP A 747 17.01 15.24 7.07
N VAL A 748 15.87 15.63 6.53
CA VAL A 748 14.59 15.05 6.89
C VAL A 748 14.13 14.12 5.79
N LEU A 749 14.06 12.82 6.10
CA LEU A 749 13.49 11.79 5.26
C LEU A 749 12.21 11.28 5.89
N GLN A 750 11.25 10.88 5.08
CA GLN A 750 10.15 10.10 5.53
C GLN A 750 10.54 8.62 5.46
N GLU A 751 10.95 8.05 6.61
CA GLU A 751 11.41 6.65 6.71
C GLU A 751 10.28 5.62 6.75
N ASP A 752 9.03 6.11 6.78
CA ASP A 752 7.83 5.30 6.72
C ASP A 752 7.14 5.45 5.35
N ARG A 753 6.37 4.43 4.97
CA ARG A 753 5.58 4.48 3.74
C ARG A 753 4.63 5.70 3.78
N PRO A 754 4.54 6.52 2.73
CA PRO A 754 4.95 6.21 1.36
C PRO A 754 6.38 6.57 0.97
N TYR A 755 7.29 6.87 1.90
CA TYR A 755 8.69 7.26 1.58
C TYR A 755 8.73 8.40 0.56
N SER A 756 8.06 9.51 0.87
CA SER A 756 7.82 10.63 -0.06
C SER A 756 9.09 11.29 -0.59
N HIS A 757 10.26 11.11 0.07
CA HIS A 757 11.54 11.57 -0.46
C HIS A 757 11.88 10.93 -1.82
N PHE A 758 11.40 9.70 -2.11
CA PHE A 758 11.54 9.11 -3.44
C PHE A 758 10.59 9.73 -4.47
N ALA A 759 9.46 10.32 -4.05
CA ALA A 759 8.63 11.09 -4.97
C ALA A 759 9.35 12.38 -5.40
N VAL A 760 10.05 13.05 -4.48
CA VAL A 760 10.90 14.22 -4.78
C VAL A 760 12.01 13.83 -5.76
N LEU A 761 12.66 12.67 -5.54
CA LEU A 761 13.67 12.13 -6.45
C LEU A 761 13.10 11.92 -7.86
N ASN A 762 11.95 11.23 -7.95
CA ASN A 762 11.31 10.95 -9.23
C ASN A 762 10.88 12.23 -9.97
N ALA A 763 10.45 13.28 -9.28
CA ALA A 763 10.15 14.56 -9.93
C ALA A 763 11.38 15.15 -10.66
N GLY A 764 12.56 15.05 -10.08
CA GLY A 764 13.81 15.45 -10.73
C GLY A 764 14.17 14.53 -11.91
N VAL A 765 13.94 13.23 -11.78
CA VAL A 765 14.13 12.25 -12.87
C VAL A 765 13.17 12.55 -14.02
N GLU A 766 11.89 12.80 -13.74
CA GLU A 766 10.91 13.19 -14.75
C GLU A 766 11.35 14.44 -15.52
N GLN A 767 11.83 15.45 -14.82
CA GLN A 767 12.36 16.67 -15.45
C GLN A 767 13.50 16.35 -16.43
N MET A 768 14.46 15.49 -16.04
CA MET A 768 15.53 15.05 -16.96
C MET A 768 14.97 14.28 -18.15
N MET A 769 14.05 13.33 -17.93
CA MET A 769 13.47 12.51 -19.01
C MET A 769 12.72 13.38 -20.04
N HIS A 770 12.12 14.49 -19.62
CA HIS A 770 11.43 15.41 -20.52
C HIS A 770 12.36 16.41 -21.21
N SER A 771 13.29 16.99 -20.47
CA SER A 771 14.19 18.04 -20.99
C SER A 771 15.38 17.50 -21.76
N GLY A 772 15.77 16.26 -21.56
CA GLY A 772 17.04 15.70 -22.06
C GLY A 772 18.28 16.32 -21.39
N LYS A 773 18.11 16.94 -20.19
CA LYS A 773 19.21 17.54 -19.41
C LYS A 773 19.11 17.07 -17.96
N SER A 774 20.24 16.71 -17.36
CA SER A 774 20.29 16.35 -15.96
C SER A 774 19.78 17.48 -15.07
N THR A 775 18.90 17.18 -14.13
CA THR A 775 18.34 18.16 -13.20
C THR A 775 19.38 18.64 -12.19
N TRP A 776 20.26 17.75 -11.76
CA TRP A 776 21.46 18.04 -10.95
C TRP A 776 22.67 17.31 -11.53
N PRO A 777 23.90 17.75 -11.21
CA PRO A 777 25.11 17.18 -11.78
C PRO A 777 25.31 15.71 -11.35
N VAL A 778 25.48 14.80 -12.30
CA VAL A 778 25.87 13.42 -12.02
C VAL A 778 27.29 13.31 -11.43
N GLU A 779 28.09 14.32 -11.67
CA GLU A 779 29.45 14.48 -11.13
C GLU A 779 29.45 14.46 -9.60
N ARG A 780 28.38 14.93 -8.96
CA ARG A 780 28.16 14.79 -7.51
C ARG A 780 28.26 13.32 -7.09
N THR A 781 27.45 12.48 -7.72
CA THR A 781 27.38 11.05 -7.39
C THR A 781 28.63 10.30 -7.85
N LEU A 782 29.24 10.70 -8.97
CA LEU A 782 30.53 10.16 -9.37
C LEU A 782 31.60 10.38 -8.31
N LEU A 783 31.74 11.63 -7.81
CA LEU A 783 32.72 11.98 -6.79
C LEU A 783 32.42 11.25 -5.47
N THR A 784 31.15 11.23 -5.03
CA THR A 784 30.78 10.56 -3.78
C THR A 784 30.96 9.04 -3.85
N SER A 785 30.74 8.40 -5.01
CA SER A 785 31.08 6.98 -5.20
C SER A 785 32.57 6.73 -4.99
N GLY A 786 33.42 7.59 -5.55
CA GLY A 786 34.86 7.51 -5.33
C GLY A 786 35.27 7.77 -3.87
N ILE A 787 34.66 8.75 -3.19
CA ILE A 787 34.91 9.02 -1.78
C ILE A 787 34.55 7.81 -0.90
N VAL A 788 33.42 7.14 -1.17
CA VAL A 788 32.97 5.95 -0.43
C VAL A 788 33.96 4.79 -0.64
N ASP A 789 34.37 4.54 -1.90
CA ASP A 789 35.37 3.50 -2.21
C ASP A 789 36.68 3.78 -1.43
N GLU A 790 37.24 4.98 -1.51
CA GLU A 790 38.46 5.33 -0.80
C GLU A 790 38.29 5.29 0.73
N THR A 791 37.11 5.63 1.25
CA THR A 791 36.76 5.51 2.68
C THR A 791 36.83 4.06 3.15
N LEU A 792 36.22 3.14 2.38
CA LEU A 792 36.24 1.71 2.69
C LEU A 792 37.64 1.10 2.53
N GLN A 793 38.40 1.51 1.51
CA GLN A 793 39.79 1.08 1.32
C GLN A 793 40.67 1.56 2.46
N SER A 794 40.58 2.84 2.87
CA SER A 794 41.31 3.38 4.01
C SER A 794 40.99 2.62 5.30
N LEU A 795 39.74 2.32 5.55
CA LEU A 795 39.28 1.54 6.70
C LEU A 795 39.85 0.12 6.67
N HIS A 796 39.84 -0.54 5.51
CA HIS A 796 40.39 -1.88 5.30
C HIS A 796 41.92 -1.91 5.54
N GLU A 797 42.63 -0.85 5.17
CA GLU A 797 44.05 -0.67 5.36
C GLU A 797 44.41 -0.15 6.77
N GLY A 798 43.50 -0.22 7.74
CA GLY A 798 43.77 0.16 9.14
C GLY A 798 43.85 1.66 9.39
N GLY A 799 43.18 2.48 8.62
CA GLY A 799 43.11 3.93 8.77
C GLY A 799 44.21 4.70 8.02
N LYS A 800 44.82 4.05 7.04
CA LYS A 800 45.84 4.67 6.22
C LYS A 800 45.28 5.84 5.42
N ARG A 801 45.97 6.99 5.47
CA ARG A 801 45.65 8.14 4.60
C ARG A 801 45.99 7.80 3.15
N ARG A 802 45.01 7.96 2.28
CA ARG A 802 45.09 7.64 0.85
C ARG A 802 45.09 8.91 0.04
N GLU A 803 46.13 9.14 -0.76
CA GLU A 803 46.17 10.21 -1.77
C GLU A 803 45.27 9.83 -2.94
N THR A 804 44.40 10.74 -3.40
CA THR A 804 43.40 10.48 -4.40
C THR A 804 43.54 11.34 -5.65
N PRO A 805 44.69 11.30 -6.37
CA PRO A 805 44.89 12.11 -7.58
C PRO A 805 43.84 11.79 -8.66
N HIS A 806 43.27 10.60 -8.65
CA HIS A 806 42.22 10.14 -9.58
C HIS A 806 40.86 10.77 -9.30
N LEU A 807 40.59 11.23 -8.07
CA LEU A 807 39.35 11.93 -7.74
C LEU A 807 39.39 13.41 -8.16
N ASP A 808 39.90 13.67 -9.37
CA ASP A 808 39.99 14.97 -10.00
C ASP A 808 38.65 15.31 -10.75
N VAL A 809 37.58 15.41 -9.99
CA VAL A 809 36.26 15.71 -10.52
C VAL A 809 35.93 17.15 -10.23
N THR A 810 35.92 17.98 -11.27
CA THR A 810 35.64 19.41 -11.17
C THR A 810 34.35 19.75 -11.90
N TYR A 811 33.45 20.46 -11.24
CA TYR A 811 32.20 20.91 -11.82
C TYR A 811 31.62 22.13 -11.10
N LYS A 812 30.70 22.80 -11.77
CA LYS A 812 29.84 23.84 -11.17
C LYS A 812 28.41 23.43 -11.29
N SER A 813 27.72 23.43 -10.17
CA SER A 813 26.29 23.15 -10.12
C SER A 813 25.50 24.45 -10.24
N ASP A 814 24.55 24.50 -11.16
CA ASP A 814 23.55 25.56 -11.25
C ASP A 814 22.23 25.16 -10.57
N TRP A 815 22.12 23.90 -10.14
CA TRP A 815 20.96 23.41 -9.43
C TRP A 815 20.78 24.13 -8.08
N ASN A 816 19.53 24.52 -7.81
CA ASN A 816 19.14 25.13 -6.54
C ASN A 816 18.13 24.23 -5.83
N TRP A 817 18.42 23.89 -4.61
CA TRP A 817 17.46 23.22 -3.76
C TRP A 817 16.30 24.18 -3.46
N THR A 818 15.08 23.67 -3.57
CA THR A 818 13.87 24.34 -3.11
C THR A 818 13.16 23.44 -2.11
N LEU A 819 12.53 24.04 -1.11
CA LEU A 819 11.77 23.26 -0.13
C LEU A 819 10.68 22.45 -0.84
N PRO A 820 10.75 21.10 -0.82
CA PRO A 820 9.70 20.29 -1.44
C PRO A 820 8.36 20.49 -0.74
N ILE A 821 7.26 20.20 -1.45
CA ILE A 821 5.93 20.15 -0.85
C ILE A 821 5.97 19.21 0.36
N ALA A 822 5.20 19.55 1.41
CA ALA A 822 5.12 18.73 2.61
C ALA A 822 4.82 17.26 2.25
N PRO A 823 5.52 16.30 2.88
CA PRO A 823 5.32 14.88 2.57
C PRO A 823 3.88 14.46 2.90
N ALA A 824 3.36 13.50 2.14
CA ALA A 824 2.16 12.81 2.53
C ALA A 824 2.32 12.25 3.97
N PRO A 825 1.25 12.19 4.79
CA PRO A 825 1.36 11.67 6.15
C PRO A 825 2.05 10.30 6.17
N ALA A 826 3.05 10.17 7.04
CA ALA A 826 3.73 8.90 7.25
C ALA A 826 2.75 7.85 7.77
N ARG A 827 2.95 6.61 7.36
CA ARG A 827 2.23 5.47 7.92
C ARG A 827 3.05 4.95 9.10
N PRO A 828 2.42 4.68 10.25
CA PRO A 828 3.13 4.16 11.40
C PRO A 828 3.94 2.88 11.10
N HIS A 829 5.07 2.72 11.75
CA HIS A 829 5.89 1.51 11.69
C HIS A 829 5.05 0.26 11.98
N GLY A 830 5.26 -0.79 11.19
CA GLY A 830 4.55 -2.05 11.32
C GLY A 830 3.18 -2.11 10.62
N MET A 831 2.70 -1.02 10.05
CA MET A 831 1.53 -1.01 9.19
C MET A 831 1.93 -1.28 7.73
N GLN A 832 2.19 -2.52 7.46
CA GLN A 832 2.54 -3.01 6.13
C GLN A 832 1.30 -3.43 5.35
#